data_f9b34cf23ed17de6bd1cc6c87693d967
#
_entry.id   f9b34cf23ed17de6bd1cc6c87693d967
#
_cell.length_a   1.000
_cell.length_b   1.000
_cell.length_c   1.000
_cell.angle_alpha   90.00
_cell.angle_beta   90.00
_cell.angle_gamma   90.00
#
_symmetry.space_group_name_H-M   'P 1'
#
loop_
_entity.id
_entity.type
_entity.pdbx_description
1 polymer ?
#
loop_
_entity_poly.entity_id
_entity_poly.type
_entity_poly.pdbx_seq_one_letter_code
_entity_poly.pdbx_strand_id
1 'polypeptide(L)'
;MSSARAVAVRSRLPEALAWLAFVALLVVPALAWPRGWMLGYLAQTAAMIVLALSYNLLLGTTGLLSFGHAAFAGLGAFVAAHSFNRYGLPLPLVPLAGGAAGAAFGALFGFVATRRAGTAFAMITLGIGELVAAAAWSVPEWFGGAGGVSIDRAAGPALAGWEFGKPMHAYALIAAWCVVAAVAMRVLVRTRLARLANAVRDNPARVAALGTDPCRVRFAMAIAAAFFAGVAGALTLIDVEVATAESVGMLRSGAVLFATVIGGTTAFFGPVVGAVLLTFFSVFVASVSRAWLLYLGLLFVAVVLAAPGGASGRWRAWRDARRHGGARFDARRALPGAGAALAGGVAIVFAAELAYALQFAQNDARRAVIGPWRFDAGAPLGWGIAALAAALGVGLAHAARRWGRGAPRTNGPAFADAIDTCGAACGSAELKARDAGDVDGSTNAASAANETNAVSIASTTSTTSMTSMTSTTSTTSARHAARVSDNAPSPVFEVAAEPVGGGVHAASAPPALRMADVSKSFGATPVLVGIDLTIRPGERHALIGPNGAGKSTLFNLIAGALAPTRGRIALNGIELGRRRPHAVARLGLARSFQQTSVFARMSVYDNLRCAALHAPRARRRWRRGPAAAAAIDRAADAALASIGLAAHRDALAGSLSYAQQRALDVGLALASGASVFLFDEPTAGMSREQARRTIELIRRATAGKTVLMIEHDMDAVFGFADRVSVLVRGELVATGSPAAIRANAAVRAAYLGEAF
;
A
#
# COMPACT_ATOMS: atom_id res chain seq x y z
N MET A 1 17.25 36.90 0.38
CA MET A 1 16.19 36.44 -0.55
C MET A 1 16.71 35.77 -1.83
N SER A 2 17.95 35.93 -2.25
CA SER A 2 18.50 35.35 -3.49
C SER A 2 18.87 33.86 -3.41
N SER A 3 19.41 33.39 -2.29
CA SER A 3 19.85 31.99 -2.13
C SER A 3 18.67 30.96 -2.08
N ALA A 4 17.56 31.33 -1.44
CA ALA A 4 16.38 30.49 -1.36
C ALA A 4 15.68 30.33 -2.74
N ARG A 5 15.69 31.39 -3.57
CA ARG A 5 15.17 31.30 -4.96
C ARG A 5 16.09 30.44 -5.84
N ALA A 6 17.40 30.53 -5.70
CA ALA A 6 18.34 29.71 -6.45
C ALA A 6 18.24 28.21 -6.09
N VAL A 7 18.03 27.86 -4.83
CA VAL A 7 17.81 26.49 -4.37
C VAL A 7 16.46 25.96 -4.88
N ALA A 8 15.40 26.77 -4.86
CA ALA A 8 14.08 26.38 -5.36
C ALA A 8 14.07 26.17 -6.89
N VAL A 9 14.85 26.95 -7.65
CA VAL A 9 15.00 26.79 -9.09
C VAL A 9 15.80 25.51 -9.42
N ARG A 10 16.90 25.23 -8.71
CA ARG A 10 17.70 23.99 -8.89
C ARG A 10 16.92 22.72 -8.59
N SER A 11 15.96 22.76 -7.67
CA SER A 11 15.12 21.60 -7.36
C SER A 11 14.01 21.31 -8.40
N ARG A 12 13.59 22.32 -9.17
CA ARG A 12 12.53 22.19 -10.20
C ARG A 12 13.05 21.80 -11.58
N LEU A 13 14.33 22.06 -11.87
CA LEU A 13 14.93 21.81 -13.18
C LEU A 13 14.80 20.34 -13.65
N PRO A 14 15.06 19.31 -12.81
CA PRO A 14 14.94 17.91 -13.25
C PRO A 14 13.49 17.49 -13.54
N GLU A 15 12.53 18.12 -12.89
CA GLU A 15 11.10 17.83 -13.18
C GLU A 15 10.65 18.49 -14.48
N ALA A 16 11.10 19.73 -14.74
CA ALA A 16 10.82 20.42 -16.00
C ALA A 16 11.44 19.67 -17.21
N LEU A 17 12.67 19.17 -17.05
CA LEU A 17 13.30 18.32 -18.08
C LEU A 17 12.55 17.00 -18.32
N ALA A 18 12.01 16.38 -17.27
CA ALA A 18 11.22 15.17 -17.42
C ALA A 18 9.89 15.44 -18.17
N TRP A 19 9.24 16.58 -17.93
CA TRP A 19 8.06 17.00 -18.69
C TRP A 19 8.40 17.33 -20.13
N LEU A 20 9.51 18.02 -20.37
CA LEU A 20 9.97 18.32 -21.72
C LEU A 20 10.25 17.02 -22.50
N ALA A 21 10.96 16.08 -21.88
CA ALA A 21 11.22 14.78 -22.49
C ALA A 21 9.94 13.99 -22.77
N PHE A 22 8.95 14.05 -21.85
CA PHE A 22 7.64 13.42 -22.04
C PHE A 22 6.86 14.01 -23.22
N VAL A 23 6.81 15.33 -23.34
CA VAL A 23 6.16 16.00 -24.48
C VAL A 23 6.94 15.74 -25.78
N ALA A 24 8.26 15.80 -25.73
CA ALA A 24 9.11 15.48 -26.87
C ALA A 24 8.91 14.04 -27.37
N LEU A 25 8.74 13.08 -26.47
CA LEU A 25 8.43 11.68 -26.81
C LEU A 25 7.14 11.56 -27.64
N LEU A 26 6.13 12.37 -27.35
CA LEU A 26 4.86 12.35 -28.08
C LEU A 26 4.91 13.17 -29.39
N VAL A 27 5.63 14.29 -29.42
CA VAL A 27 5.57 15.25 -30.54
C VAL A 27 6.65 14.97 -31.59
N VAL A 28 7.90 14.75 -31.18
CA VAL A 28 9.03 14.67 -32.10
C VAL A 28 8.90 13.50 -33.09
N PRO A 29 8.57 12.26 -32.68
CA PRO A 29 8.44 11.15 -33.65
C PRO A 29 7.25 11.34 -34.61
N ALA A 30 6.16 11.94 -34.14
CA ALA A 30 4.98 12.20 -34.99
C ALA A 30 5.27 13.22 -36.09
N LEU A 31 6.08 14.24 -35.80
CA LEU A 31 6.49 15.24 -36.77
C LEU A 31 7.61 14.74 -37.70
N ALA A 32 8.56 13.94 -37.17
CA ALA A 32 9.67 13.41 -37.96
C ALA A 32 9.24 12.31 -38.95
N TRP A 33 8.26 11.48 -38.55
CA TRP A 33 7.77 10.36 -39.36
C TRP A 33 6.23 10.31 -39.35
N PRO A 34 5.52 11.20 -40.08
CA PRO A 34 4.06 11.29 -40.06
C PRO A 34 3.38 10.19 -40.91
N ARG A 35 3.88 8.94 -40.79
CA ARG A 35 3.30 7.77 -41.49
C ARG A 35 2.20 7.15 -40.63
N GLY A 36 1.13 6.64 -41.24
CA GLY A 36 -0.05 6.11 -40.55
C GLY A 36 0.29 5.04 -39.51
N TRP A 37 1.18 4.08 -39.85
CA TRP A 37 1.60 3.04 -38.92
C TRP A 37 2.34 3.60 -37.66
N MET A 38 3.15 4.66 -37.86
CA MET A 38 3.87 5.30 -36.73
C MET A 38 2.90 6.07 -35.85
N LEU A 39 1.92 6.76 -36.43
CA LEU A 39 0.92 7.50 -35.67
C LEU A 39 0.04 6.56 -34.85
N GLY A 40 -0.39 5.41 -35.42
CA GLY A 40 -1.10 4.37 -34.64
C GLY A 40 -0.26 3.79 -33.52
N TYR A 41 1.04 3.49 -33.76
CA TYR A 41 1.95 3.05 -32.70
C TYR A 41 2.08 4.08 -31.58
N LEU A 42 2.21 5.35 -31.91
CA LEU A 42 2.31 6.45 -30.93
C LEU A 42 0.98 6.67 -30.20
N ALA A 43 -0.16 6.52 -30.88
CA ALA A 43 -1.49 6.63 -30.27
C ALA A 43 -1.74 5.51 -29.26
N GLN A 44 -1.42 4.27 -29.63
CA GLN A 44 -1.48 3.13 -28.72
C GLN A 44 -0.53 3.30 -27.52
N THR A 45 0.68 3.82 -27.77
CA THR A 45 1.64 4.14 -26.69
C THR A 45 1.09 5.20 -25.75
N ALA A 46 0.48 6.28 -26.26
CA ALA A 46 -0.12 7.34 -25.47
C ALA A 46 -1.28 6.84 -24.60
N ALA A 47 -2.18 6.02 -25.15
CA ALA A 47 -3.26 5.39 -24.40
C ALA A 47 -2.73 4.45 -23.31
N MET A 48 -1.70 3.63 -23.62
CA MET A 48 -1.04 2.74 -22.65
C MET A 48 -0.33 3.54 -21.54
N ILE A 49 0.27 4.68 -21.84
CA ILE A 49 0.88 5.58 -20.83
C ILE A 49 -0.19 6.05 -19.84
N VAL A 50 -1.34 6.51 -20.29
CA VAL A 50 -2.43 6.96 -19.41
C VAL A 50 -2.91 5.80 -18.55
N LEU A 51 -3.07 4.61 -19.12
CA LEU A 51 -3.51 3.41 -18.40
C LEU A 51 -2.47 2.96 -17.36
N ALA A 52 -1.17 2.95 -17.69
CA ALA A 52 -0.10 2.59 -16.76
C ALA A 52 0.08 3.62 -15.63
N LEU A 53 -0.07 4.92 -15.94
CA LEU A 53 -0.07 5.97 -14.91
C LEU A 53 -1.27 5.85 -13.98
N SER A 54 -2.46 5.54 -14.51
CA SER A 54 -3.67 5.30 -13.70
C SER A 54 -3.50 4.09 -12.78
N TYR A 55 -2.90 3.00 -13.28
CA TYR A 55 -2.55 1.83 -12.49
C TYR A 55 -1.56 2.17 -11.37
N ASN A 56 -0.58 3.02 -11.65
CA ASN A 56 0.39 3.49 -10.65
C ASN A 56 -0.24 4.37 -9.57
N LEU A 57 -1.35 5.07 -9.85
CA LEU A 57 -2.12 5.73 -8.78
C LEU A 57 -2.67 4.71 -7.78
N LEU A 58 -3.01 3.50 -8.21
CA LEU A 58 -3.51 2.46 -7.32
C LEU A 58 -2.34 1.69 -6.67
N LEU A 59 -1.44 1.10 -7.47
CA LEU A 59 -0.33 0.29 -6.97
C LEU A 59 0.73 1.15 -6.26
N GLY A 60 1.18 2.21 -6.91
CA GLY A 60 2.29 3.03 -6.42
C GLY A 60 1.95 3.87 -5.20
N THR A 61 0.73 4.39 -5.08
CA THR A 61 0.36 5.24 -3.95
C THR A 61 -0.37 4.52 -2.83
N THR A 62 -1.23 3.53 -3.13
CA THR A 62 -2.00 2.80 -2.09
C THR A 62 -1.50 1.40 -1.80
N GLY A 63 -0.60 0.86 -2.63
CA GLY A 63 -0.13 -0.51 -2.52
C GLY A 63 -1.16 -1.57 -2.92
N LEU A 64 -2.22 -1.19 -3.61
CA LEU A 64 -3.28 -2.10 -4.05
C LEU A 64 -2.96 -2.67 -5.43
N LEU A 65 -2.75 -3.98 -5.50
CA LEU A 65 -2.54 -4.73 -6.72
C LEU A 65 -3.90 -5.13 -7.32
N SER A 66 -4.22 -4.64 -8.52
CA SER A 66 -5.49 -4.94 -9.20
C SER A 66 -5.27 -5.79 -10.45
N PHE A 67 -5.92 -6.94 -10.54
CA PHE A 67 -5.91 -7.77 -11.75
C PHE A 67 -7.09 -7.49 -12.69
N GLY A 68 -8.05 -6.64 -12.28
CA GLY A 68 -9.20 -6.23 -13.10
C GLY A 68 -9.13 -4.78 -13.57
N HIS A 69 -7.96 -4.16 -13.67
CA HIS A 69 -7.86 -2.73 -13.99
C HIS A 69 -8.30 -2.41 -15.43
N ALA A 70 -8.08 -3.32 -16.38
CA ALA A 70 -8.53 -3.18 -17.76
C ALA A 70 -10.06 -3.18 -17.88
N ALA A 71 -10.80 -3.77 -16.96
CA ALA A 71 -12.25 -3.72 -16.96
C ALA A 71 -12.78 -2.29 -16.88
N PHE A 72 -12.15 -1.41 -16.09
CA PHE A 72 -12.53 0.01 -16.03
C PHE A 72 -12.22 0.75 -17.34
N ALA A 73 -11.11 0.41 -18.01
CA ALA A 73 -10.77 0.98 -19.30
C ALA A 73 -11.75 0.51 -20.38
N GLY A 74 -12.04 -0.79 -20.45
CA GLY A 74 -12.97 -1.35 -21.43
C GLY A 74 -14.40 -0.85 -21.24
N LEU A 75 -14.93 -0.87 -19.99
CA LEU A 75 -16.25 -0.30 -19.70
C LEU A 75 -16.30 1.20 -20.06
N GLY A 76 -15.21 1.93 -19.80
CA GLY A 76 -15.07 3.32 -20.23
C GLY A 76 -15.13 3.46 -21.75
N ALA A 77 -14.47 2.59 -22.51
CA ALA A 77 -14.50 2.57 -23.97
C ALA A 77 -15.91 2.28 -24.52
N PHE A 78 -16.62 1.27 -23.96
CA PHE A 78 -17.99 0.97 -24.39
C PHE A 78 -18.97 2.11 -24.14
N VAL A 79 -18.94 2.70 -22.94
CA VAL A 79 -19.80 3.88 -22.64
C VAL A 79 -19.43 5.06 -23.54
N ALA A 80 -18.14 5.27 -23.80
CA ALA A 80 -17.66 6.30 -24.71
C ALA A 80 -18.17 6.08 -26.14
N ALA A 81 -18.13 4.83 -26.65
CA ALA A 81 -18.65 4.45 -27.97
C ALA A 81 -20.15 4.71 -28.05
N HIS A 82 -20.94 4.28 -27.08
CA HIS A 82 -22.38 4.56 -27.04
C HIS A 82 -22.68 6.06 -26.91
N SER A 83 -21.87 6.80 -26.15
CA SER A 83 -22.04 8.25 -26.00
C SER A 83 -21.81 8.98 -27.34
N PHE A 84 -20.84 8.53 -28.14
CA PHE A 84 -20.58 9.04 -29.44
C PHE A 84 -21.71 8.65 -30.42
N ASN A 85 -22.07 7.35 -30.51
CA ASN A 85 -23.01 6.85 -31.53
C ASN A 85 -24.46 7.25 -31.25
N ARG A 86 -24.93 7.25 -29.98
CA ARG A 86 -26.35 7.52 -29.64
C ARG A 86 -26.64 8.97 -29.33
N TYR A 87 -25.69 9.68 -28.73
CA TYR A 87 -25.89 11.06 -28.24
C TYR A 87 -25.12 12.08 -29.09
N GLY A 88 -24.38 11.67 -30.15
CA GLY A 88 -23.61 12.57 -30.98
C GLY A 88 -22.56 13.38 -30.24
N LEU A 89 -21.98 12.80 -29.16
CA LEU A 89 -20.98 13.50 -28.33
C LEU A 89 -19.75 13.85 -29.17
N PRO A 90 -19.32 15.13 -29.24
CA PRO A 90 -18.12 15.51 -30.01
C PRO A 90 -16.90 14.70 -29.60
N LEU A 91 -16.10 14.23 -30.55
CA LEU A 91 -14.96 13.35 -30.34
C LEU A 91 -13.97 13.85 -29.24
N PRO A 92 -13.67 15.17 -29.16
CA PRO A 92 -12.82 15.69 -28.07
C PRO A 92 -13.37 15.50 -26.66
N LEU A 93 -14.68 15.29 -26.49
CA LEU A 93 -15.31 15.07 -25.16
C LEU A 93 -15.49 13.58 -24.84
N VAL A 94 -15.33 12.68 -25.79
CA VAL A 94 -15.46 11.23 -25.64
C VAL A 94 -14.56 10.69 -24.51
N PRO A 95 -13.30 11.15 -24.31
CA PRO A 95 -12.48 10.71 -23.19
C PRO A 95 -13.03 11.08 -21.80
N LEU A 96 -13.80 12.20 -21.70
CA LEU A 96 -14.48 12.54 -20.45
C LEU A 96 -15.64 11.59 -20.13
N ALA A 97 -16.41 11.20 -21.16
CA ALA A 97 -17.48 10.21 -20.98
C ALA A 97 -16.92 8.87 -20.54
N GLY A 98 -15.82 8.40 -21.17
CA GLY A 98 -15.10 7.20 -20.75
C GLY A 98 -14.56 7.29 -19.33
N GLY A 99 -14.00 8.45 -18.96
CA GLY A 99 -13.51 8.72 -17.61
C GLY A 99 -14.65 8.71 -16.58
N ALA A 100 -15.77 9.36 -16.86
CA ALA A 100 -16.93 9.39 -15.97
C ALA A 100 -17.50 7.97 -15.76
N ALA A 101 -17.60 7.18 -16.82
CA ALA A 101 -17.99 5.77 -16.74
C ALA A 101 -17.00 4.96 -15.90
N GLY A 102 -15.70 5.11 -16.16
CA GLY A 102 -14.65 4.49 -15.36
C GLY A 102 -14.78 4.83 -13.86
N ALA A 103 -15.05 6.09 -13.53
CA ALA A 103 -15.28 6.52 -12.14
C ALA A 103 -16.55 5.91 -11.54
N ALA A 104 -17.66 5.84 -12.30
CA ALA A 104 -18.92 5.24 -11.85
C ALA A 104 -18.76 3.75 -11.53
N PHE A 105 -18.17 2.97 -12.45
CA PHE A 105 -17.85 1.57 -12.22
C PHE A 105 -16.77 1.40 -11.14
N GLY A 106 -15.81 2.32 -11.07
CA GLY A 106 -14.81 2.39 -9.99
C GLY A 106 -15.45 2.63 -8.63
N ALA A 107 -16.53 3.41 -8.54
CA ALA A 107 -17.29 3.57 -7.31
C ALA A 107 -18.08 2.30 -6.98
N LEU A 108 -18.75 1.70 -7.95
CA LEU A 108 -19.55 0.49 -7.76
C LEU A 108 -18.67 -0.68 -7.27
N PHE A 109 -17.69 -1.08 -8.04
CA PHE A 109 -16.83 -2.23 -7.75
C PHE A 109 -15.82 -1.92 -6.64
N GLY A 110 -15.31 -0.69 -6.60
CA GLY A 110 -14.37 -0.24 -5.56
C GLY A 110 -15.01 -0.21 -4.16
N PHE A 111 -16.31 0.01 -4.05
CA PHE A 111 -17.02 -0.05 -2.77
C PHE A 111 -16.87 -1.42 -2.10
N VAL A 112 -16.90 -2.50 -2.88
CA VAL A 112 -16.70 -3.86 -2.39
C VAL A 112 -15.22 -4.17 -2.21
N ALA A 113 -14.41 -3.96 -3.26
CA ALA A 113 -13.02 -4.38 -3.31
C ALA A 113 -12.13 -3.68 -2.26
N THR A 114 -12.29 -2.37 -2.05
CA THR A 114 -11.41 -1.59 -1.17
C THR A 114 -11.63 -1.82 0.33
N ARG A 115 -12.66 -2.58 0.72
CA ARG A 115 -12.88 -2.98 2.11
C ARG A 115 -11.79 -3.91 2.64
N ARG A 116 -11.17 -4.67 1.75
CA ARG A 116 -10.03 -5.54 2.04
C ARG A 116 -8.78 -4.99 1.34
N ALA A 117 -7.61 -5.41 1.78
CA ALA A 117 -6.32 -5.03 1.20
C ALA A 117 -5.47 -6.26 0.94
N GLY A 118 -4.31 -6.10 0.30
CA GLY A 118 -3.39 -7.19 0.00
C GLY A 118 -3.96 -8.19 -1.01
N THR A 119 -3.72 -9.47 -0.79
CA THR A 119 -4.15 -10.56 -1.68
C THR A 119 -5.65 -10.63 -1.87
N ALA A 120 -6.45 -10.37 -0.84
CA ALA A 120 -7.90 -10.36 -0.94
C ALA A 120 -8.42 -9.30 -1.93
N PHE A 121 -7.83 -8.09 -1.94
CA PHE A 121 -8.15 -7.06 -2.92
C PHE A 121 -7.83 -7.53 -4.35
N ALA A 122 -6.65 -8.14 -4.53
CA ALA A 122 -6.21 -8.65 -5.83
C ALA A 122 -7.17 -9.71 -6.38
N MET A 123 -7.60 -10.67 -5.53
CA MET A 123 -8.56 -11.72 -5.91
C MET A 123 -9.95 -11.16 -6.22
N ILE A 124 -10.45 -10.21 -5.42
CA ILE A 124 -11.74 -9.57 -5.69
C ILE A 124 -11.71 -8.83 -7.03
N THR A 125 -10.63 -8.09 -7.32
CA THR A 125 -10.52 -7.36 -8.60
C THR A 125 -10.31 -8.29 -9.79
N LEU A 126 -9.68 -9.46 -9.60
CA LEU A 126 -9.63 -10.51 -10.61
C LEU A 126 -11.04 -11.00 -10.94
N GLY A 127 -11.81 -11.41 -9.91
CA GLY A 127 -13.19 -11.86 -10.10
C GLY A 127 -14.11 -10.82 -10.74
N ILE A 128 -13.93 -9.53 -10.40
CA ILE A 128 -14.64 -8.42 -11.04
C ILE A 128 -14.23 -8.31 -12.52
N GLY A 129 -12.93 -8.43 -12.83
CA GLY A 129 -12.44 -8.40 -14.21
C GLY A 129 -13.06 -9.51 -15.06
N GLU A 130 -13.06 -10.75 -14.55
CA GLU A 130 -13.67 -11.91 -15.22
C GLU A 130 -15.21 -11.79 -15.34
N LEU A 131 -15.87 -11.22 -14.31
CA LEU A 131 -17.30 -10.94 -14.37
C LEU A 131 -17.62 -9.96 -15.51
N VAL A 132 -16.85 -8.88 -15.66
CA VAL A 132 -17.05 -7.90 -16.74
C VAL A 132 -16.71 -8.51 -18.09
N ALA A 133 -15.66 -9.35 -18.19
CA ALA A 133 -15.33 -10.06 -19.41
C ALA A 133 -16.43 -11.03 -19.82
N ALA A 134 -16.97 -11.82 -18.88
CA ALA A 134 -18.11 -12.72 -19.13
C ALA A 134 -19.35 -11.93 -19.56
N ALA A 135 -19.66 -10.81 -18.91
CA ALA A 135 -20.78 -9.94 -19.29
C ALA A 135 -20.61 -9.37 -20.70
N ALA A 136 -19.38 -9.02 -21.10
CA ALA A 136 -19.09 -8.51 -22.44
C ALA A 136 -19.38 -9.53 -23.54
N TRP A 137 -19.25 -10.82 -23.27
CA TRP A 137 -19.63 -11.88 -24.20
C TRP A 137 -21.11 -12.24 -24.11
N SER A 138 -21.73 -12.14 -22.92
CA SER A 138 -23.10 -12.62 -22.67
C SER A 138 -24.19 -11.60 -23.02
N VAL A 139 -23.85 -10.31 -23.20
CA VAL A 139 -24.80 -9.22 -23.49
C VAL A 139 -24.43 -8.53 -24.79
N PRO A 140 -24.62 -9.17 -25.95
CA PRO A 140 -24.20 -8.63 -27.25
C PRO A 140 -24.90 -7.32 -27.63
N GLU A 141 -26.11 -7.07 -27.13
CA GLU A 141 -26.87 -5.84 -27.39
C GLU A 141 -26.14 -4.57 -26.90
N TRP A 142 -25.35 -4.71 -25.82
CA TRP A 142 -24.62 -3.59 -25.21
C TRP A 142 -23.13 -3.60 -25.54
N PHE A 143 -22.54 -4.78 -25.70
CA PHE A 143 -21.11 -4.95 -25.96
C PHE A 143 -20.78 -5.26 -27.42
N GLY A 144 -21.79 -5.41 -28.29
CA GLY A 144 -21.59 -5.68 -29.73
C GLY A 144 -21.16 -7.10 -30.06
N GLY A 145 -21.16 -8.03 -29.07
CA GLY A 145 -20.75 -9.41 -29.27
C GLY A 145 -19.30 -9.55 -29.75
N ALA A 146 -19.07 -10.49 -30.69
CA ALA A 146 -17.74 -10.76 -31.26
C ALA A 146 -17.17 -9.59 -32.08
N GLY A 147 -18.03 -8.78 -32.72
CA GLY A 147 -17.60 -7.63 -33.50
C GLY A 147 -17.27 -6.37 -32.67
N GLY A 148 -17.73 -6.32 -31.43
CA GLY A 148 -17.60 -5.15 -30.57
C GLY A 148 -18.49 -3.98 -31.00
N VAL A 149 -18.29 -2.81 -30.39
CA VAL A 149 -19.00 -1.56 -30.73
C VAL A 149 -18.04 -0.65 -31.47
N SER A 150 -18.34 -0.38 -32.76
CA SER A 150 -17.52 0.51 -33.58
C SER A 150 -18.00 1.96 -33.50
N ILE A 151 -17.08 2.88 -33.74
CA ILE A 151 -17.35 4.29 -33.98
C ILE A 151 -16.74 4.68 -35.32
N ASP A 152 -17.34 5.66 -35.99
CA ASP A 152 -16.72 6.32 -37.15
C ASP A 152 -16.24 7.71 -36.73
N ARG A 153 -14.93 7.84 -36.48
CA ARG A 153 -14.36 9.13 -36.08
C ARG A 153 -14.44 10.21 -37.17
N ALA A 154 -14.65 9.82 -38.44
CA ALA A 154 -14.80 10.74 -39.54
C ALA A 154 -16.22 11.35 -39.61
N ALA A 155 -17.23 10.63 -39.14
CA ALA A 155 -18.61 11.07 -39.09
C ALA A 155 -18.91 12.13 -38.02
N GLY A 156 -17.97 12.37 -37.06
CA GLY A 156 -18.15 13.36 -36.04
C GLY A 156 -18.08 14.80 -36.53
N PRO A 157 -18.75 15.76 -35.84
CA PRO A 157 -18.72 17.17 -36.26
C PRO A 157 -17.27 17.70 -36.24
N ALA A 158 -16.90 18.40 -37.33
CA ALA A 158 -15.63 19.10 -37.38
C ALA A 158 -15.58 20.20 -36.32
N LEU A 159 -14.58 20.18 -35.43
CA LEU A 159 -14.39 21.19 -34.42
C LEU A 159 -13.28 22.16 -34.84
N ALA A 160 -13.60 23.43 -35.03
CA ALA A 160 -12.62 24.45 -35.42
C ALA A 160 -11.81 24.10 -36.72
N GLY A 161 -12.43 23.40 -37.67
CA GLY A 161 -11.78 22.98 -38.92
C GLY A 161 -10.94 21.71 -38.84
N TRP A 162 -10.95 21.01 -37.68
CA TRP A 162 -10.27 19.74 -37.52
C TRP A 162 -11.19 18.57 -37.86
N GLU A 163 -10.83 17.83 -38.91
CA GLU A 163 -11.46 16.56 -39.28
C GLU A 163 -10.71 15.40 -38.64
N PHE A 164 -11.34 14.67 -37.72
CA PHE A 164 -10.69 13.59 -36.97
C PHE A 164 -10.54 12.28 -37.77
N GLY A 165 -11.10 12.20 -38.98
CA GLY A 165 -10.82 11.13 -39.93
C GLY A 165 -9.33 11.05 -40.33
N LYS A 166 -8.61 12.20 -40.35
CA LYS A 166 -7.19 12.24 -40.67
C LYS A 166 -6.36 11.66 -39.48
N PRO A 167 -5.48 10.67 -39.70
CA PRO A 167 -4.72 10.01 -38.61
C PRO A 167 -3.92 10.99 -37.76
N MET A 168 -3.37 12.06 -38.35
CA MET A 168 -2.59 13.07 -37.61
C MET A 168 -3.46 13.87 -36.65
N HIS A 169 -4.70 14.22 -37.01
CA HIS A 169 -5.61 14.95 -36.12
C HIS A 169 -6.12 14.07 -34.98
N ALA A 170 -6.45 12.80 -35.27
CA ALA A 170 -6.81 11.83 -34.24
C ALA A 170 -5.67 11.60 -33.24
N TYR A 171 -4.44 11.43 -33.76
CA TYR A 171 -3.26 11.31 -32.92
C TYR A 171 -3.03 12.57 -32.06
N ALA A 172 -3.13 13.76 -32.64
CA ALA A 172 -2.97 15.02 -31.93
C ALA A 172 -3.96 15.14 -30.74
N LEU A 173 -5.22 14.71 -30.96
CA LEU A 173 -6.23 14.65 -29.92
C LEU A 173 -5.83 13.67 -28.79
N ILE A 174 -5.38 12.45 -29.15
CA ILE A 174 -4.94 11.42 -28.21
C ILE A 174 -3.73 11.91 -27.41
N ALA A 175 -2.74 12.51 -28.08
CA ALA A 175 -1.53 13.05 -27.43
C ALA A 175 -1.87 14.22 -26.48
N ALA A 176 -2.77 15.13 -26.89
CA ALA A 176 -3.24 16.21 -26.04
C ALA A 176 -3.92 15.67 -24.75
N TRP A 177 -4.82 14.71 -24.89
CA TRP A 177 -5.45 14.05 -23.74
C TRP A 177 -4.46 13.28 -22.87
N CYS A 178 -3.45 12.64 -23.45
CA CYS A 178 -2.38 11.97 -22.69
C CYS A 178 -1.65 12.99 -21.82
N VAL A 179 -1.30 14.16 -22.34
CA VAL A 179 -0.65 15.22 -21.55
C VAL A 179 -1.59 15.76 -20.47
N VAL A 180 -2.86 16.05 -20.79
CA VAL A 180 -3.87 16.54 -19.84
C VAL A 180 -4.06 15.53 -18.71
N ALA A 181 -4.24 14.25 -19.02
CA ALA A 181 -4.40 13.19 -18.03
C ALA A 181 -3.14 13.05 -17.15
N ALA A 182 -1.94 13.09 -17.75
CA ALA A 182 -0.69 13.02 -16.98
C ALA A 182 -0.53 14.22 -16.04
N VAL A 183 -0.86 15.44 -16.48
CA VAL A 183 -0.84 16.65 -15.63
C VAL A 183 -1.85 16.53 -14.51
N ALA A 184 -3.09 16.10 -14.80
CA ALA A 184 -4.13 15.92 -13.79
C ALA A 184 -3.73 14.87 -12.73
N MET A 185 -3.18 13.73 -13.16
CA MET A 185 -2.64 12.70 -12.25
C MET A 185 -1.46 13.23 -11.43
N ARG A 186 -0.58 14.05 -12.02
CA ARG A 186 0.53 14.66 -11.29
C ARG A 186 0.05 15.65 -10.22
N VAL A 187 -0.97 16.44 -10.53
CA VAL A 187 -1.62 17.32 -9.55
C VAL A 187 -2.26 16.50 -8.43
N LEU A 188 -2.97 15.41 -8.77
CA LEU A 188 -3.57 14.52 -7.81
C LEU A 188 -2.54 13.91 -6.84
N VAL A 189 -1.40 13.43 -7.36
CA VAL A 189 -0.30 12.87 -6.53
C VAL A 189 0.30 13.89 -5.56
N ARG A 190 0.17 15.19 -5.83
CA ARG A 190 0.60 16.27 -4.92
C ARG A 190 -0.44 16.65 -3.87
N THR A 191 -1.66 16.13 -3.97
CA THR A 191 -2.75 16.43 -3.03
C THR A 191 -2.58 15.77 -1.66
N ARG A 192 -3.39 16.20 -0.70
CA ARG A 192 -3.48 15.57 0.63
C ARG A 192 -3.96 14.12 0.55
N LEU A 193 -4.87 13.82 -0.39
CA LEU A 193 -5.39 12.47 -0.58
C LEU A 193 -4.27 11.49 -0.94
N ALA A 194 -3.40 11.85 -1.88
CA ALA A 194 -2.29 10.99 -2.28
C ALA A 194 -1.24 10.82 -1.15
N ARG A 195 -0.99 11.84 -0.33
CA ARG A 195 -0.15 11.68 0.87
C ARG A 195 -0.75 10.70 1.87
N LEU A 196 -2.06 10.79 2.14
CA LEU A 196 -2.75 9.81 2.97
C LEU A 196 -2.74 8.41 2.35
N ALA A 197 -2.86 8.31 1.03
CA ALA A 197 -2.76 7.04 0.31
C ALA A 197 -1.39 6.38 0.52
N ASN A 198 -0.30 7.15 0.40
CA ASN A 198 1.05 6.67 0.71
C ASN A 198 1.20 6.23 2.17
N ALA A 199 0.62 6.99 3.11
CA ALA A 199 0.61 6.61 4.52
C ALA A 199 -0.18 5.32 4.77
N VAL A 200 -1.35 5.14 4.11
CA VAL A 200 -2.16 3.91 4.16
C VAL A 200 -1.42 2.72 3.58
N ARG A 201 -0.62 2.92 2.54
CA ARG A 201 0.23 1.87 1.98
C ARG A 201 1.29 1.40 2.97
N ASP A 202 1.95 2.34 3.65
CA ASP A 202 3.05 2.03 4.56
C ASP A 202 2.53 1.45 5.88
N ASN A 203 1.47 2.05 6.48
CA ASN A 203 0.90 1.57 7.74
C ASN A 203 -0.58 1.97 7.92
N PRO A 204 -1.54 1.12 7.53
CA PRO A 204 -2.96 1.43 7.65
C PRO A 204 -3.45 1.54 9.10
N ALA A 205 -2.87 0.76 10.04
CA ALA A 205 -3.22 0.80 11.46
C ALA A 205 -2.84 2.15 12.07
N ARG A 206 -1.65 2.67 11.73
CA ARG A 206 -1.20 3.99 12.17
C ARG A 206 -2.10 5.11 11.61
N VAL A 207 -2.46 5.04 10.34
CA VAL A 207 -3.38 6.00 9.71
C VAL A 207 -4.73 6.00 10.42
N ALA A 208 -5.25 4.84 10.82
CA ALA A 208 -6.48 4.74 11.60
C ALA A 208 -6.32 5.38 12.99
N ALA A 209 -5.20 5.13 13.68
CA ALA A 209 -4.88 5.74 14.98
C ALA A 209 -4.70 7.27 14.89
N LEU A 210 -4.37 7.81 13.72
CA LEU A 210 -4.32 9.26 13.45
C LEU A 210 -5.67 9.85 13.01
N GLY A 211 -6.76 9.06 13.01
CA GLY A 211 -8.13 9.55 12.76
C GLY A 211 -8.61 9.48 11.31
N THR A 212 -7.84 8.87 10.38
CA THR A 212 -8.26 8.65 8.99
C THR A 212 -8.76 7.21 8.80
N ASP A 213 -9.87 7.04 8.09
CA ASP A 213 -10.34 5.72 7.68
C ASP A 213 -9.55 5.24 6.44
N PRO A 214 -8.72 4.18 6.56
CA PRO A 214 -7.94 3.66 5.44
C PRO A 214 -8.80 3.19 4.26
N CYS A 215 -10.00 2.64 4.52
CA CYS A 215 -10.89 2.16 3.48
C CYS A 215 -11.39 3.32 2.60
N ARG A 216 -11.74 4.46 3.21
CA ARG A 216 -12.19 5.65 2.46
C ARG A 216 -11.08 6.22 1.59
N VAL A 217 -9.84 6.21 2.06
CA VAL A 217 -8.69 6.68 1.26
C VAL A 217 -8.46 5.76 0.06
N ARG A 218 -8.46 4.44 0.27
CA ARG A 218 -8.35 3.44 -0.80
C ARG A 218 -9.47 3.59 -1.82
N PHE A 219 -10.70 3.75 -1.36
CA PHE A 219 -11.88 3.92 -2.20
C PHE A 219 -11.78 5.17 -3.08
N ALA A 220 -11.43 6.32 -2.50
CA ALA A 220 -11.27 7.56 -3.28
C ALA A 220 -10.15 7.45 -4.34
N MET A 221 -9.04 6.80 -4.00
CA MET A 221 -7.95 6.57 -4.96
C MET A 221 -8.34 5.56 -6.04
N ALA A 222 -9.14 4.54 -5.71
CA ALA A 222 -9.63 3.57 -6.68
C ALA A 222 -10.57 4.23 -7.71
N ILE A 223 -11.47 5.12 -7.27
CA ILE A 223 -12.32 5.91 -8.18
C ILE A 223 -11.47 6.78 -9.10
N ALA A 224 -10.49 7.50 -8.54
CA ALA A 224 -9.61 8.35 -9.34
C ALA A 224 -8.79 7.55 -10.37
N ALA A 225 -8.25 6.39 -9.97
CA ALA A 225 -7.54 5.50 -10.88
C ALA A 225 -8.47 4.96 -11.99
N ALA A 226 -9.69 4.53 -11.63
CA ALA A 226 -10.68 4.05 -12.58
C ALA A 226 -11.15 5.14 -13.56
N PHE A 227 -11.25 6.40 -13.12
CA PHE A 227 -11.51 7.53 -14.02
C PHE A 227 -10.46 7.63 -15.12
N PHE A 228 -9.18 7.65 -14.77
CA PHE A 228 -8.10 7.74 -15.76
C PHE A 228 -7.97 6.46 -16.59
N ALA A 229 -8.31 5.28 -16.04
CA ALA A 229 -8.40 4.06 -16.82
C ALA A 229 -9.50 4.15 -17.88
N GLY A 230 -10.68 4.68 -17.54
CA GLY A 230 -11.77 4.94 -18.49
C GLY A 230 -11.38 5.95 -19.57
N VAL A 231 -10.63 7.00 -19.22
CA VAL A 231 -10.03 7.93 -20.20
C VAL A 231 -9.12 7.16 -21.18
N ALA A 232 -8.22 6.31 -20.66
CA ALA A 232 -7.32 5.52 -21.50
C ALA A 232 -8.08 4.56 -22.42
N GLY A 233 -9.18 3.96 -21.95
CA GLY A 233 -10.07 3.14 -22.77
C GLY A 233 -10.69 3.91 -23.93
N ALA A 234 -11.19 5.12 -23.67
CA ALA A 234 -11.72 5.99 -24.71
C ALA A 234 -10.64 6.47 -25.72
N LEU A 235 -9.40 6.71 -25.25
CA LEU A 235 -8.28 7.01 -26.17
C LEU A 235 -7.95 5.81 -27.09
N THR A 236 -8.01 4.59 -26.55
CA THR A 236 -7.85 3.37 -27.35
C THR A 236 -8.98 3.24 -28.39
N LEU A 237 -10.24 3.55 -27.98
CA LEU A 237 -11.38 3.55 -28.89
C LEU A 237 -11.20 4.54 -30.04
N ILE A 238 -10.69 5.74 -29.78
CA ILE A 238 -10.42 6.76 -30.82
C ILE A 238 -9.34 6.28 -31.79
N ASP A 239 -8.35 5.52 -31.33
CA ASP A 239 -7.27 4.98 -32.19
C ASP A 239 -7.75 3.82 -33.05
N VAL A 240 -8.41 2.81 -32.45
CA VAL A 240 -8.79 1.55 -33.09
C VAL A 240 -10.19 1.60 -33.70
N GLU A 241 -10.99 2.57 -33.30
CA GLU A 241 -12.41 2.78 -33.72
C GLU A 241 -13.38 1.67 -33.30
N VAL A 242 -12.92 0.69 -32.52
CA VAL A 242 -13.72 -0.44 -32.01
C VAL A 242 -13.42 -0.72 -30.56
N ALA A 243 -14.47 -0.88 -29.74
CA ALA A 243 -14.39 -1.43 -28.39
C ALA A 243 -14.77 -2.92 -28.43
N THR A 244 -13.85 -3.80 -28.09
CA THR A 244 -14.05 -5.27 -28.12
C THR A 244 -14.12 -5.86 -26.72
N ALA A 245 -14.75 -7.03 -26.57
CA ALA A 245 -14.79 -7.79 -25.31
C ALA A 245 -13.38 -8.17 -24.80
N GLU A 246 -12.41 -8.37 -25.69
CA GLU A 246 -11.01 -8.64 -25.32
C GLU A 246 -10.37 -7.45 -24.57
N SER A 247 -10.85 -6.23 -24.78
CA SER A 247 -10.32 -5.02 -24.14
C SER A 247 -10.54 -4.98 -22.62
N VAL A 248 -11.45 -5.78 -22.07
CA VAL A 248 -11.77 -5.85 -20.65
C VAL A 248 -11.05 -7.01 -19.92
N GLY A 249 -10.44 -7.94 -20.67
CA GLY A 249 -9.91 -9.20 -20.17
C GLY A 249 -8.67 -9.09 -19.26
N MET A 250 -8.38 -10.23 -18.60
CA MET A 250 -7.22 -10.37 -17.69
C MET A 250 -5.89 -10.12 -18.39
N LEU A 251 -5.73 -10.53 -19.67
CA LEU A 251 -4.50 -10.36 -20.44
C LEU A 251 -4.09 -8.86 -20.50
N ARG A 252 -5.05 -7.98 -20.78
CA ARG A 252 -4.80 -6.54 -20.82
C ARG A 252 -4.51 -5.95 -19.44
N SER A 253 -5.17 -6.45 -18.39
CA SER A 253 -4.85 -6.08 -17.00
C SER A 253 -3.43 -6.49 -16.62
N GLY A 254 -2.99 -7.69 -17.02
CA GLY A 254 -1.62 -8.18 -16.82
C GLY A 254 -0.59 -7.35 -17.58
N ALA A 255 -0.89 -6.96 -18.82
CA ALA A 255 0.00 -6.10 -19.61
C ALA A 255 0.25 -4.74 -18.93
N VAL A 256 -0.79 -4.12 -18.38
CA VAL A 256 -0.66 -2.84 -17.65
C VAL A 256 0.15 -3.00 -16.37
N LEU A 257 -0.03 -4.11 -15.64
CA LEU A 257 0.79 -4.44 -14.48
C LEU A 257 2.26 -4.56 -14.88
N PHE A 258 2.57 -5.30 -15.96
CA PHE A 258 3.92 -5.46 -16.47
C PHE A 258 4.55 -4.12 -16.83
N ALA A 259 3.84 -3.27 -17.59
CA ALA A 259 4.32 -1.93 -17.91
C ALA A 259 4.65 -1.13 -16.64
N THR A 260 3.76 -1.15 -15.65
CA THR A 260 3.96 -0.37 -14.43
C THR A 260 5.13 -0.88 -13.59
N VAL A 261 5.31 -2.20 -13.47
CA VAL A 261 6.40 -2.83 -12.68
C VAL A 261 7.75 -2.68 -13.40
N ILE A 262 7.82 -2.92 -14.72
CA ILE A 262 9.05 -2.74 -15.52
C ILE A 262 9.52 -1.28 -15.44
N GLY A 263 8.60 -0.33 -15.63
CA GLY A 263 8.90 1.09 -15.52
C GLY A 263 9.27 1.54 -14.10
N GLY A 264 8.67 0.90 -13.10
CA GLY A 264 8.87 1.13 -11.67
C GLY A 264 7.87 2.10 -11.06
N THR A 265 7.29 1.70 -9.94
CA THR A 265 6.22 2.43 -9.23
C THR A 265 6.71 3.61 -8.40
N THR A 266 8.02 3.71 -8.17
CA THR A 266 8.63 4.70 -7.27
C THR A 266 8.71 6.12 -7.86
N ALA A 267 8.75 6.26 -9.20
CA ALA A 267 8.76 7.55 -9.90
C ALA A 267 7.47 7.75 -10.67
N PHE A 268 7.00 9.01 -10.75
CA PHE A 268 5.79 9.35 -11.50
C PHE A 268 5.90 8.95 -12.98
N PHE A 269 7.04 9.23 -13.62
CA PHE A 269 7.28 8.88 -15.02
C PHE A 269 7.84 7.45 -15.22
N GLY A 270 7.98 6.65 -14.14
CA GLY A 270 8.38 5.25 -14.28
C GLY A 270 7.49 4.46 -15.23
N PRO A 271 6.17 4.42 -15.01
CA PRO A 271 5.24 3.68 -15.87
C PRO A 271 5.24 4.12 -17.32
N VAL A 272 5.64 5.37 -17.62
CA VAL A 272 5.78 5.85 -19.01
C VAL A 272 6.82 5.03 -19.77
N VAL A 273 7.99 4.81 -19.14
CA VAL A 273 9.06 3.98 -19.73
C VAL A 273 8.57 2.55 -19.96
N GLY A 274 7.85 2.00 -18.98
CA GLY A 274 7.31 0.64 -19.10
C GLY A 274 6.22 0.53 -20.17
N ALA A 275 5.36 1.56 -20.33
CA ALA A 275 4.34 1.60 -21.38
C ALA A 275 4.97 1.65 -22.77
N VAL A 276 5.97 2.51 -22.98
CA VAL A 276 6.71 2.60 -24.24
C VAL A 276 7.35 1.24 -24.58
N LEU A 277 8.01 0.62 -23.60
CA LEU A 277 8.66 -0.67 -23.80
C LEU A 277 7.64 -1.78 -24.10
N LEU A 278 6.52 -1.83 -23.38
CA LEU A 278 5.48 -2.82 -23.61
C LEU A 278 4.88 -2.66 -25.01
N THR A 279 4.55 -1.43 -25.44
CA THR A 279 4.00 -1.17 -26.75
C THR A 279 5.01 -1.51 -27.85
N PHE A 280 6.30 -1.23 -27.61
CA PHE A 280 7.37 -1.65 -28.53
C PHE A 280 7.37 -3.19 -28.71
N PHE A 281 7.27 -3.96 -27.63
CA PHE A 281 7.21 -5.42 -27.72
C PHE A 281 5.92 -5.89 -28.40
N SER A 282 4.77 -5.34 -28.05
CA SER A 282 3.47 -5.81 -28.57
C SER A 282 3.19 -5.44 -30.01
N VAL A 283 3.86 -4.42 -30.56
CA VAL A 283 3.67 -3.98 -31.94
C VAL A 283 4.87 -4.35 -32.78
N PHE A 284 6.06 -3.86 -32.41
CA PHE A 284 7.26 -4.03 -33.24
C PHE A 284 7.83 -5.45 -33.12
N VAL A 285 8.06 -5.96 -31.92
CA VAL A 285 8.63 -7.31 -31.74
C VAL A 285 7.62 -8.37 -32.20
N ALA A 286 6.32 -8.17 -31.95
CA ALA A 286 5.28 -9.07 -32.41
C ALA A 286 5.16 -9.16 -33.95
N SER A 287 5.52 -8.09 -34.67
CA SER A 287 5.56 -8.12 -36.15
C SER A 287 6.75 -8.91 -36.70
N VAL A 288 7.80 -9.11 -35.91
CA VAL A 288 9.04 -9.79 -36.31
C VAL A 288 9.10 -11.24 -35.77
N SER A 289 8.60 -11.46 -34.56
CA SER A 289 8.68 -12.77 -33.90
C SER A 289 7.36 -13.16 -33.22
N ARG A 290 6.95 -14.42 -33.46
CA ARG A 290 5.79 -15.01 -32.75
C ARG A 290 6.09 -15.25 -31.27
N ALA A 291 7.35 -15.32 -30.86
CA ALA A 291 7.80 -15.54 -29.49
C ALA A 291 7.84 -14.26 -28.62
N TRP A 292 7.29 -13.13 -29.10
CA TRP A 292 7.34 -11.84 -28.40
C TRP A 292 6.84 -11.87 -26.95
N LEU A 293 5.81 -12.69 -26.63
CA LEU A 293 5.31 -12.86 -25.26
C LEU A 293 6.34 -13.55 -24.36
N LEU A 294 7.10 -14.53 -24.90
CA LEU A 294 8.19 -15.18 -24.16
C LEU A 294 9.28 -14.16 -23.82
N TYR A 295 9.68 -13.34 -24.78
CA TYR A 295 10.70 -12.29 -24.56
C TYR A 295 10.23 -11.25 -23.55
N LEU A 296 8.97 -10.83 -23.62
CA LEU A 296 8.38 -9.92 -22.66
C LEU A 296 8.34 -10.52 -21.26
N GLY A 297 7.95 -11.79 -21.12
CA GLY A 297 7.93 -12.51 -19.85
C GLY A 297 9.34 -12.66 -19.24
N LEU A 298 10.32 -13.03 -20.04
CA LEU A 298 11.72 -13.12 -19.61
C LEU A 298 12.28 -11.76 -19.19
N LEU A 299 11.98 -10.70 -19.95
CA LEU A 299 12.35 -9.34 -19.57
C LEU A 299 11.72 -8.94 -18.23
N PHE A 300 10.43 -9.26 -18.04
CA PHE A 300 9.74 -8.98 -16.78
C PHE A 300 10.42 -9.67 -15.61
N VAL A 301 10.70 -10.99 -15.72
CA VAL A 301 11.40 -11.75 -14.68
C VAL A 301 12.79 -11.15 -14.43
N ALA A 302 13.55 -10.85 -15.48
CA ALA A 302 14.87 -10.23 -15.35
C ALA A 302 14.81 -8.88 -14.63
N VAL A 303 13.82 -8.03 -14.94
CA VAL A 303 13.64 -6.74 -14.28
C VAL A 303 13.25 -6.92 -12.81
N VAL A 304 12.33 -7.83 -12.49
CA VAL A 304 11.93 -8.10 -11.11
C VAL A 304 13.10 -8.60 -10.26
N LEU A 305 13.93 -9.50 -10.81
CA LEU A 305 15.08 -10.03 -10.09
C LEU A 305 16.25 -9.03 -9.97
N ALA A 306 16.56 -8.30 -11.06
CA ALA A 306 17.74 -7.43 -11.11
C ALA A 306 17.45 -5.98 -10.71
N ALA A 307 16.22 -5.53 -10.79
CA ALA A 307 15.80 -4.15 -10.52
C ALA A 307 14.42 -4.10 -9.84
N PRO A 308 14.29 -4.51 -8.56
CA PRO A 308 13.00 -4.61 -7.87
C PRO A 308 12.23 -3.28 -7.78
N GLY A 309 12.91 -2.15 -7.95
CA GLY A 309 12.29 -0.82 -8.10
C GLY A 309 11.93 -0.45 -9.54
N GLY A 310 12.10 -1.37 -10.52
CA GLY A 310 11.98 -1.11 -11.95
C GLY A 310 13.08 -0.18 -12.49
N ALA A 311 12.95 0.21 -13.76
CA ALA A 311 13.91 1.10 -14.42
C ALA A 311 14.10 2.43 -13.67
N SER A 312 13.02 3.00 -13.17
CA SER A 312 13.06 4.28 -12.43
C SER A 312 13.73 4.17 -11.06
N GLY A 313 13.59 3.03 -10.37
CA GLY A 313 14.26 2.76 -9.11
C GLY A 313 15.78 2.65 -9.28
N ARG A 314 16.20 1.92 -10.32
CA ARG A 314 17.62 1.77 -10.67
C ARG A 314 18.27 3.10 -11.07
N TRP A 315 17.57 3.92 -11.83
CA TRP A 315 18.01 5.27 -12.17
C TRP A 315 18.20 6.16 -10.92
N ARG A 316 17.28 6.11 -9.97
CA ARG A 316 17.41 6.84 -8.70
C ARG A 316 18.61 6.37 -7.90
N ALA A 317 18.75 5.06 -7.69
CA ALA A 317 19.88 4.48 -6.96
C ALA A 317 21.23 4.89 -7.58
N TRP A 318 21.32 4.86 -8.90
CA TRP A 318 22.52 5.31 -9.62
C TRP A 318 22.79 6.80 -9.45
N ARG A 319 21.75 7.65 -9.51
CA ARG A 319 21.87 9.11 -9.32
C ARG A 319 22.30 9.45 -7.90
N ASP A 320 21.76 8.75 -6.91
CA ASP A 320 22.07 8.98 -5.50
C ASP A 320 23.49 8.50 -5.17
N ALA A 321 23.91 7.37 -5.71
CA ALA A 321 25.30 6.89 -5.62
C ALA A 321 26.30 7.90 -6.21
N ARG A 322 25.96 8.53 -7.35
CA ARG A 322 26.81 9.60 -7.92
C ARG A 322 26.87 10.85 -7.05
N ARG A 323 25.78 11.25 -6.39
CA ARG A 323 25.74 12.43 -5.52
C ARG A 323 26.56 12.27 -4.25
N HIS A 324 26.68 11.06 -3.73
CA HIS A 324 27.44 10.74 -2.52
C HIS A 324 28.89 10.33 -2.80
N GLY A 325 29.39 10.57 -4.00
CA GLY A 325 30.81 10.36 -4.35
C GLY A 325 31.25 8.89 -4.50
N GLY A 326 30.31 7.93 -4.34
CA GLY A 326 30.62 6.50 -4.31
C GLY A 326 30.54 5.76 -5.64
N ALA A 327 30.01 6.35 -6.70
CA ALA A 327 29.83 5.68 -7.98
C ALA A 327 30.82 6.18 -9.02
N ARG A 328 32.05 5.74 -8.96
CA ARG A 328 32.88 5.66 -10.17
C ARG A 328 32.31 4.56 -11.04
N PHE A 329 31.99 4.86 -12.30
CA PHE A 329 31.62 3.85 -13.29
C PHE A 329 32.81 2.92 -13.50
N ASP A 330 32.78 1.78 -12.86
CA ASP A 330 33.83 0.76 -13.04
C ASP A 330 33.53 -0.01 -14.33
N ALA A 331 34.07 0.50 -15.43
CA ALA A 331 33.91 -0.11 -16.76
C ALA A 331 34.34 -1.58 -16.78
N ARG A 332 35.34 -1.94 -15.95
CA ARG A 332 35.83 -3.33 -15.84
C ARG A 332 34.76 -4.30 -15.31
N ARG A 333 33.76 -3.79 -14.56
CA ARG A 333 32.63 -4.58 -14.05
C ARG A 333 31.40 -4.48 -14.93
N ALA A 334 31.13 -3.29 -15.46
CA ALA A 334 29.94 -3.02 -16.25
C ALA A 334 30.00 -3.69 -17.62
N LEU A 335 31.16 -3.70 -18.29
CA LEU A 335 31.35 -4.28 -19.62
C LEU A 335 31.13 -5.80 -19.67
N PRO A 336 31.71 -6.64 -18.80
CA PRO A 336 31.43 -8.07 -18.83
C PRO A 336 30.01 -8.42 -18.45
N GLY A 337 29.41 -7.65 -17.53
CA GLY A 337 28.00 -7.83 -17.16
C GLY A 337 27.02 -7.50 -18.30
N ALA A 338 27.27 -6.41 -19.02
CA ALA A 338 26.52 -6.06 -20.22
C ALA A 338 26.74 -7.08 -21.36
N GLY A 339 27.98 -7.52 -21.57
CA GLY A 339 28.32 -8.56 -22.53
C GLY A 339 27.63 -9.90 -22.22
N ALA A 340 27.58 -10.28 -20.94
CA ALA A 340 26.87 -11.49 -20.50
C ALA A 340 25.38 -11.41 -20.77
N ALA A 341 24.77 -10.26 -20.49
CA ALA A 341 23.33 -10.03 -20.76
C ALA A 341 23.03 -10.05 -22.26
N LEU A 342 23.90 -9.46 -23.09
CA LEU A 342 23.76 -9.46 -24.55
C LEU A 342 23.91 -10.88 -25.12
N ALA A 343 24.94 -11.59 -24.74
CA ALA A 343 25.21 -12.97 -25.22
C ALA A 343 24.08 -13.92 -24.76
N GLY A 344 23.61 -13.80 -23.51
CA GLY A 344 22.46 -14.56 -23.01
C GLY A 344 21.18 -14.24 -23.77
N GLY A 345 20.94 -12.96 -24.08
CA GLY A 345 19.80 -12.53 -24.90
C GLY A 345 19.83 -13.13 -26.31
N VAL A 346 20.98 -13.10 -26.98
CA VAL A 346 21.21 -13.75 -28.31
C VAL A 346 20.91 -15.24 -28.22
N ALA A 347 21.45 -15.93 -27.21
CA ALA A 347 21.23 -17.38 -27.03
C ALA A 347 19.72 -17.69 -26.88
N ILE A 348 19.00 -16.90 -26.08
CA ILE A 348 17.57 -17.08 -25.86
C ILE A 348 16.79 -16.85 -27.16
N VAL A 349 17.10 -15.79 -27.93
CA VAL A 349 16.43 -15.51 -29.19
C VAL A 349 16.64 -16.65 -30.19
N PHE A 350 17.88 -17.10 -30.37
CA PHE A 350 18.16 -18.23 -31.28
C PHE A 350 17.44 -19.51 -30.84
N ALA A 351 17.52 -19.87 -29.56
CA ALA A 351 16.89 -21.08 -29.04
C ALA A 351 15.33 -21.00 -29.19
N ALA A 352 14.73 -19.85 -28.89
CA ALA A 352 13.30 -19.67 -28.99
C ALA A 352 12.80 -19.72 -30.45
N GLU A 353 13.44 -19.00 -31.38
CA GLU A 353 13.03 -19.00 -32.78
C GLU A 353 13.22 -20.36 -33.46
N LEU A 354 14.31 -21.06 -33.15
CA LEU A 354 14.54 -22.41 -33.66
C LEU A 354 13.52 -23.40 -33.09
N ALA A 355 13.20 -23.33 -31.79
CA ALA A 355 12.21 -24.19 -31.14
C ALA A 355 10.80 -23.93 -31.74
N TYR A 356 10.40 -22.66 -31.93
CA TYR A 356 9.16 -22.32 -32.59
C TYR A 356 9.09 -22.81 -34.02
N ALA A 357 10.18 -22.68 -34.80
CA ALA A 357 10.25 -23.19 -36.16
C ALA A 357 10.14 -24.71 -36.23
N LEU A 358 10.65 -25.46 -35.23
CA LEU A 358 10.46 -26.91 -35.14
C LEU A 358 9.05 -27.30 -34.76
N GLN A 359 8.44 -26.60 -33.79
CA GLN A 359 7.14 -26.95 -33.21
C GLN A 359 5.97 -26.62 -34.14
N PHE A 360 6.06 -25.52 -34.87
CA PHE A 360 4.98 -24.99 -35.73
C PHE A 360 5.24 -25.14 -37.22
N ALA A 361 6.24 -25.94 -37.63
CA ALA A 361 6.51 -26.24 -39.01
C ALA A 361 5.38 -27.12 -39.61
N GLN A 362 4.42 -26.47 -40.24
CA GLN A 362 3.50 -27.12 -41.17
C GLN A 362 4.14 -27.09 -42.57
N ASN A 363 4.38 -28.28 -43.17
CA ASN A 363 4.87 -28.50 -44.50
C ASN A 363 6.19 -27.80 -44.88
N ASP A 364 7.32 -28.51 -44.79
CA ASP A 364 8.67 -28.24 -45.32
C ASP A 364 9.35 -26.90 -44.94
N ALA A 365 8.72 -25.98 -44.21
CA ALA A 365 9.31 -24.73 -43.82
C ALA A 365 9.88 -24.72 -42.39
N ARG A 366 10.80 -25.65 -42.04
CA ARG A 366 11.55 -25.64 -40.76
C ARG A 366 12.57 -24.49 -40.68
N ARG A 367 12.21 -23.33 -41.24
CA ARG A 367 13.12 -22.18 -41.34
C ARG A 367 12.78 -21.13 -40.29
N ALA A 368 13.70 -20.92 -39.32
CA ALA A 368 13.67 -19.79 -38.42
C ALA A 368 14.24 -18.55 -39.11
N VAL A 369 13.51 -17.43 -39.04
CA VAL A 369 13.96 -16.14 -39.56
C VAL A 369 14.45 -15.30 -38.40
N ILE A 370 15.75 -15.05 -38.31
CA ILE A 370 16.37 -14.26 -37.24
C ILE A 370 17.07 -13.05 -37.88
N GLY A 371 16.40 -11.91 -37.85
CA GLY A 371 16.85 -10.72 -38.57
C GLY A 371 16.89 -10.97 -40.09
N PRO A 372 17.99 -10.64 -40.79
CA PRO A 372 18.13 -10.91 -42.21
C PRO A 372 18.44 -12.38 -42.55
N TRP A 373 18.73 -13.21 -41.56
CA TRP A 373 19.24 -14.57 -41.71
C TRP A 373 18.12 -15.61 -41.61
N ARG A 374 18.21 -16.64 -42.46
CA ARG A 374 17.30 -17.79 -42.44
C ARG A 374 18.09 -19.03 -42.03
N PHE A 375 17.71 -19.65 -40.91
CA PHE A 375 18.33 -20.86 -40.39
C PHE A 375 17.35 -22.02 -40.55
N ASP A 376 17.88 -23.15 -40.94
CA ASP A 376 17.14 -24.42 -40.85
C ASP A 376 17.12 -24.87 -39.39
N ALA A 377 15.97 -25.01 -38.79
CA ALA A 377 15.81 -25.40 -37.39
C ALA A 377 16.20 -26.86 -37.14
N GLY A 378 16.24 -27.72 -38.21
CA GLY A 378 16.76 -29.08 -38.15
C GLY A 378 18.29 -29.17 -38.24
N ALA A 379 18.96 -28.11 -38.70
CA ALA A 379 20.39 -28.10 -38.88
C ALA A 379 21.14 -27.72 -37.57
N PRO A 380 22.31 -28.31 -37.29
CA PRO A 380 23.03 -28.05 -36.04
C PRO A 380 23.64 -26.64 -35.95
N LEU A 381 23.78 -25.92 -37.07
CA LEU A 381 24.41 -24.61 -37.11
C LEU A 381 23.69 -23.57 -36.22
N GLY A 382 22.38 -23.47 -36.30
CA GLY A 382 21.59 -22.52 -35.50
C GLY A 382 21.69 -22.82 -34.00
N TRP A 383 21.59 -24.09 -33.64
CA TRP A 383 21.75 -24.57 -32.25
C TRP A 383 23.16 -24.37 -31.73
N GLY A 384 24.19 -24.56 -32.61
CA GLY A 384 25.58 -24.28 -32.27
C GLY A 384 25.81 -22.81 -31.93
N ILE A 385 25.22 -21.88 -32.69
CA ILE A 385 25.27 -20.44 -32.37
C ILE A 385 24.61 -20.14 -31.02
N ALA A 386 23.44 -20.71 -30.75
CA ALA A 386 22.75 -20.56 -29.49
C ALA A 386 23.60 -21.06 -28.30
N ALA A 387 24.19 -22.26 -28.43
CA ALA A 387 25.05 -22.86 -27.42
C ALA A 387 26.31 -22.03 -27.17
N LEU A 388 26.98 -21.56 -28.25
CA LEU A 388 28.18 -20.71 -28.16
C LEU A 388 27.86 -19.38 -27.47
N ALA A 389 26.75 -18.74 -27.83
CA ALA A 389 26.30 -17.51 -27.20
C ALA A 389 25.98 -17.73 -25.71
N ALA A 390 25.33 -18.84 -25.35
CA ALA A 390 25.06 -19.20 -23.97
C ALA A 390 26.34 -19.41 -23.18
N ALA A 391 27.30 -20.15 -23.72
CA ALA A 391 28.61 -20.40 -23.09
C ALA A 391 29.39 -19.09 -22.89
N LEU A 392 29.41 -18.21 -23.90
CA LEU A 392 30.00 -16.87 -23.81
C LEU A 392 29.32 -16.03 -22.72
N GLY A 393 27.99 -16.06 -22.66
CA GLY A 393 27.23 -15.36 -21.64
C GLY A 393 27.55 -15.82 -20.21
N VAL A 394 27.63 -17.13 -20.00
CA VAL A 394 28.03 -17.72 -18.70
C VAL A 394 29.50 -17.38 -18.38
N GLY A 395 30.40 -17.44 -19.33
CA GLY A 395 31.83 -17.07 -19.15
C GLY A 395 31.97 -15.60 -18.72
N LEU A 396 31.31 -14.70 -19.43
CA LEU A 396 31.31 -13.26 -19.12
C LEU A 396 30.65 -12.97 -17.77
N ALA A 397 29.55 -13.67 -17.40
CA ALA A 397 28.92 -13.54 -16.10
C ALA A 397 29.85 -14.00 -14.96
N HIS A 398 30.62 -15.09 -15.17
CA HIS A 398 31.64 -15.53 -14.23
C HIS A 398 32.79 -14.52 -14.10
N ALA A 399 33.25 -13.94 -15.20
CA ALA A 399 34.26 -12.89 -15.18
C ALA A 399 33.79 -11.67 -14.42
N ALA A 400 32.52 -11.20 -14.64
CA ALA A 400 31.92 -10.10 -13.92
C ALA A 400 31.81 -10.36 -12.41
N ARG A 401 31.48 -11.62 -12.01
CA ARG A 401 31.43 -12.03 -10.60
C ARG A 401 32.82 -12.11 -9.95
N ARG A 402 33.84 -12.61 -10.64
CA ARG A 402 35.22 -12.67 -10.14
C ARG A 402 35.80 -11.28 -9.88
N TRP A 403 35.59 -10.35 -10.81
CA TRP A 403 36.00 -8.94 -10.64
C TRP A 403 35.15 -8.16 -9.67
N GLY A 404 33.97 -8.70 -9.27
CA GLY A 404 33.02 -8.13 -8.30
C GLY A 404 33.35 -8.42 -6.84
N ARG A 405 34.17 -9.39 -6.48
CA ARG A 405 34.38 -9.85 -5.10
C ARG A 405 35.20 -8.93 -4.20
N GLY A 406 35.71 -7.81 -4.71
CA GLY A 406 36.60 -6.89 -3.99
C GLY A 406 35.95 -5.59 -3.47
N ALA A 407 34.63 -5.44 -3.42
CA ALA A 407 33.98 -4.23 -2.89
C ALA A 407 32.94 -4.56 -1.82
N PRO A 408 32.81 -3.72 -0.76
CA PRO A 408 31.82 -3.93 0.29
C PRO A 408 30.40 -3.88 -0.30
N ARG A 409 29.61 -4.89 0.03
CA ARG A 409 28.17 -4.94 -0.28
C ARG A 409 27.48 -3.83 0.52
N THR A 410 26.99 -2.79 -0.14
CA THR A 410 25.99 -1.93 0.44
C THR A 410 24.67 -2.69 0.42
N ASN A 411 24.27 -3.22 1.58
CA ASN A 411 22.99 -3.88 1.77
C ASN A 411 21.87 -2.84 1.62
N GLY A 412 21.31 -2.74 0.41
CA GLY A 412 19.96 -2.19 0.24
C GLY A 412 18.96 -3.27 0.63
N PRO A 413 17.84 -2.95 1.28
CA PRO A 413 16.84 -3.94 1.67
C PRO A 413 16.34 -4.68 0.42
N ALA A 414 16.43 -6.01 0.44
CA ALA A 414 15.97 -6.87 -0.63
C ALA A 414 14.43 -6.82 -0.72
N PHE A 415 13.91 -6.85 -1.94
CA PHE A 415 12.47 -6.87 -2.23
C PHE A 415 11.77 -8.13 -1.69
N ALA A 416 12.51 -9.21 -1.40
CA ALA A 416 12.04 -10.37 -0.67
C ALA A 416 11.47 -9.98 0.70
N ASP A 417 12.15 -9.09 1.45
CA ASP A 417 11.67 -8.58 2.74
C ASP A 417 10.40 -7.71 2.60
N ALA A 418 10.15 -7.15 1.43
CA ALA A 418 8.95 -6.34 1.18
C ALA A 418 7.72 -7.20 0.83
N ILE A 419 7.91 -8.39 0.26
CA ILE A 419 6.82 -9.37 0.02
C ILE A 419 6.50 -10.10 1.32
N ASP A 420 7.52 -10.51 2.09
CA ASP A 420 7.35 -11.18 3.38
C ASP A 420 6.78 -10.22 4.45
N THR A 421 7.16 -8.95 4.45
CA THR A 421 6.55 -7.95 5.36
C THR A 421 5.13 -7.56 4.95
N CYS A 422 4.75 -7.61 3.67
CA CYS A 422 3.35 -7.48 3.26
C CYS A 422 2.52 -8.73 3.58
N GLY A 423 3.09 -9.92 3.47
CA GLY A 423 2.47 -11.20 3.85
C GLY A 423 2.38 -11.38 5.37
N ALA A 424 3.45 -11.07 6.10
CA ALA A 424 3.51 -11.22 7.54
C ALA A 424 2.68 -10.17 8.32
N ALA A 425 2.58 -8.94 7.82
CA ALA A 425 1.74 -7.92 8.46
C ALA A 425 0.23 -8.17 8.28
N CYS A 426 -0.18 -8.93 7.25
CA CYS A 426 -1.58 -9.32 7.04
C CYS A 426 -1.92 -10.70 7.66
N GLY A 427 -0.96 -11.63 7.69
CA GLY A 427 -1.16 -13.00 8.20
C GLY A 427 -1.02 -13.11 9.72
N SER A 428 -0.18 -12.31 10.35
CA SER A 428 0.07 -12.41 11.80
C SER A 428 -1.04 -11.83 12.68
N ALA A 429 -1.93 -11.01 12.14
CA ALA A 429 -3.11 -10.52 12.87
C ALA A 429 -4.29 -11.53 12.83
N GLU A 430 -4.36 -12.39 11.82
CA GLU A 430 -5.40 -13.42 11.71
C GLU A 430 -4.97 -14.80 12.24
N LEU A 431 -3.67 -15.16 12.17
CA LEU A 431 -3.18 -16.44 12.70
C LEU A 431 -3.03 -16.43 14.23
N LYS A 432 -2.66 -15.31 14.84
CA LYS A 432 -2.63 -15.22 16.32
C LYS A 432 -4.00 -15.24 16.99
N ALA A 433 -5.08 -15.15 16.23
CA ALA A 433 -6.43 -15.35 16.74
C ALA A 433 -6.95 -16.80 16.60
N ARG A 434 -6.23 -17.68 15.89
CA ARG A 434 -6.59 -19.10 15.73
C ARG A 434 -5.74 -20.07 16.54
N ASP A 435 -4.50 -19.74 16.91
CA ASP A 435 -3.58 -20.65 17.63
C ASP A 435 -3.62 -20.54 19.16
N ALA A 436 -4.63 -19.88 19.72
CA ALA A 436 -4.86 -19.86 21.17
C ALA A 436 -5.87 -20.92 21.66
N GLY A 437 -6.03 -21.98 20.94
CA GLY A 437 -6.91 -23.07 21.35
C GLY A 437 -6.39 -24.41 20.83
N ASP A 438 -5.36 -24.93 21.48
CA ASP A 438 -5.09 -26.35 21.68
C ASP A 438 -3.65 -26.52 22.19
N VAL A 439 -3.51 -26.68 23.49
CA VAL A 439 -2.34 -27.30 24.10
C VAL A 439 -2.88 -28.20 25.22
N ASP A 440 -2.93 -29.48 24.96
CA ASP A 440 -2.75 -30.47 25.99
C ASP A 440 -2.17 -31.77 25.42
N GLY A 441 -1.10 -32.23 26.02
CA GLY A 441 -0.80 -33.63 26.26
C GLY A 441 0.21 -34.36 25.39
N SER A 442 1.42 -34.46 25.90
CA SER A 442 2.27 -35.66 25.94
C SER A 442 3.07 -36.15 24.71
N THR A 443 4.38 -36.02 24.88
CA THR A 443 5.45 -37.05 24.77
C THR A 443 5.71 -37.81 23.48
N ASN A 444 6.99 -37.69 23.09
CA ASN A 444 7.93 -38.72 22.55
C ASN A 444 8.05 -38.97 21.03
N ALA A 445 9.24 -38.61 20.62
CA ALA A 445 10.24 -39.44 19.89
C ALA A 445 10.09 -39.73 18.39
N ALA A 446 11.08 -39.28 17.70
CA ALA A 446 11.91 -39.97 16.71
C ALA A 446 11.43 -40.12 15.26
N SER A 447 12.34 -39.64 14.38
CA SER A 447 12.86 -40.30 13.18
C SER A 447 12.14 -40.13 11.84
N ALA A 448 12.84 -39.39 10.99
CA ALA A 448 13.25 -39.68 9.62
C ALA A 448 12.26 -40.14 8.54
N ALA A 449 12.44 -39.50 7.43
CA ALA A 449 12.47 -40.01 6.03
C ALA A 449 11.46 -39.37 5.06
N ASN A 450 12.03 -38.67 4.11
CA ASN A 450 11.76 -38.64 2.66
C ASN A 450 10.48 -39.32 2.16
N GLU A 451 9.67 -38.61 1.37
CA GLU A 451 9.40 -39.07 0.00
C GLU A 451 8.63 -38.02 -0.82
N THR A 452 9.11 -37.79 -2.00
CA THR A 452 8.52 -37.15 -3.17
C THR A 452 7.20 -37.83 -3.59
N ASN A 453 6.15 -37.06 -3.99
CA ASN A 453 5.28 -37.54 -5.04
C ASN A 453 4.56 -36.41 -5.80
N ALA A 454 4.60 -36.58 -7.10
CA ALA A 454 3.99 -35.84 -8.16
C ALA A 454 2.46 -35.98 -8.15
N VAL A 455 1.74 -34.89 -8.48
CA VAL A 455 0.31 -34.94 -8.71
C VAL A 455 -0.01 -34.76 -10.19
N SER A 456 -0.61 -35.81 -10.72
CA SER A 456 -1.20 -35.94 -12.05
C SER A 456 -2.56 -35.22 -12.11
N ILE A 457 -2.79 -34.55 -13.23
CA ILE A 457 -4.08 -33.93 -13.60
C ILE A 457 -4.97 -34.99 -14.24
N ALA A 458 -6.17 -35.18 -13.74
CA ALA A 458 -7.24 -35.87 -14.46
C ALA A 458 -8.54 -35.05 -14.41
N SER A 459 -8.98 -34.68 -15.59
CA SER A 459 -10.29 -34.12 -15.92
C SER A 459 -11.38 -35.17 -15.81
N THR A 460 -12.52 -34.85 -15.22
CA THR A 460 -13.81 -35.55 -15.54
C THR A 460 -14.99 -34.60 -15.33
N THR A 461 -15.68 -34.38 -16.41
CA THR A 461 -17.05 -33.87 -16.57
C THR A 461 -18.07 -34.86 -16.01
N SER A 462 -19.09 -34.40 -15.31
CA SER A 462 -20.46 -34.95 -15.45
C SER A 462 -21.51 -34.06 -14.74
N THR A 463 -22.53 -33.87 -15.46
CA THR A 463 -23.84 -33.25 -15.33
C THR A 463 -24.79 -33.92 -14.31
N THR A 464 -25.88 -33.16 -13.99
CA THR A 464 -27.21 -33.56 -13.48
C THR A 464 -27.29 -33.69 -11.95
N SER A 465 -28.27 -33.18 -11.21
CA SER A 465 -29.66 -32.77 -11.46
C SER A 465 -30.24 -32.10 -10.18
N MET A 466 -31.23 -31.27 -10.36
CA MET A 466 -32.10 -30.68 -9.32
C MET A 466 -32.84 -31.77 -8.54
N THR A 467 -33.04 -31.57 -7.24
CA THR A 467 -34.35 -31.89 -6.62
C THR A 467 -34.54 -31.02 -5.35
N SER A 468 -35.66 -30.39 -5.29
CA SER A 468 -36.30 -29.66 -4.21
C SER A 468 -36.74 -30.61 -3.08
N MET A 469 -36.70 -30.15 -1.83
CA MET A 469 -37.80 -30.42 -0.88
C MET A 469 -37.81 -29.46 0.31
N THR A 470 -38.97 -29.02 0.60
CA THR A 470 -39.55 -28.13 1.57
C THR A 470 -39.64 -28.70 3.00
N SER A 471 -39.63 -27.77 3.95
CA SER A 471 -40.39 -27.70 5.24
C SER A 471 -40.12 -28.76 6.30
N THR A 472 -39.93 -28.41 7.56
CA THR A 472 -40.97 -28.04 8.53
C THR A 472 -40.37 -27.70 9.90
N THR A 473 -41.00 -26.74 10.53
CA THR A 473 -40.96 -26.34 11.93
C THR A 473 -41.11 -27.46 12.95
N SER A 474 -40.40 -27.37 14.08
CA SER A 474 -41.03 -27.59 15.38
C SER A 474 -40.17 -27.07 16.56
N THR A 475 -40.81 -26.27 17.34
CA THR A 475 -40.51 -25.80 18.71
C THR A 475 -40.44 -26.97 19.69
N THR A 476 -39.49 -26.96 20.62
CA THR A 476 -39.74 -27.39 21.99
C THR A 476 -38.78 -26.75 22.99
N SER A 477 -39.38 -26.15 23.98
CA SER A 477 -38.85 -25.57 25.20
C SER A 477 -38.39 -26.68 26.18
N ALA A 478 -37.22 -26.50 26.83
CA ALA A 478 -36.96 -27.13 28.13
C ALA A 478 -36.03 -26.26 28.96
N ARG A 479 -36.61 -25.74 30.01
CA ARG A 479 -35.94 -25.09 31.14
C ARG A 479 -35.09 -26.13 31.89
N HIS A 480 -33.81 -25.80 32.18
CA HIS A 480 -33.14 -26.36 33.35
C HIS A 480 -32.40 -25.27 34.05
N ALA A 481 -32.88 -24.94 35.23
CA ALA A 481 -32.22 -24.08 36.21
C ALA A 481 -31.16 -24.90 36.94
N ALA A 482 -29.92 -24.47 36.89
CA ALA A 482 -28.88 -24.91 37.79
C ALA A 482 -28.32 -23.69 38.54
N ARG A 483 -28.48 -23.70 39.82
CA ARG A 483 -27.92 -22.78 40.83
C ARG A 483 -26.41 -22.71 40.65
N VAL A 484 -25.87 -21.52 40.51
CA VAL A 484 -24.46 -21.23 40.76
C VAL A 484 -24.39 -20.26 41.93
N SER A 485 -23.62 -20.69 42.91
CA SER A 485 -23.37 -20.04 44.19
C SER A 485 -22.78 -18.65 44.04
N ASP A 486 -23.25 -17.76 44.92
CA ASP A 486 -22.67 -16.44 45.23
C ASP A 486 -21.17 -16.55 45.53
N ASN A 487 -20.35 -16.00 44.65
CA ASN A 487 -19.03 -15.51 45.02
C ASN A 487 -19.05 -13.98 44.91
N ALA A 488 -19.10 -13.36 46.06
CA ALA A 488 -18.98 -11.94 46.24
C ALA A 488 -17.63 -11.45 45.69
N PRO A 489 -17.58 -10.31 44.99
CA PRO A 489 -16.32 -9.73 44.53
C PRO A 489 -15.50 -9.29 45.74
N SER A 490 -14.23 -9.67 45.78
CA SER A 490 -13.24 -9.20 46.75
C SER A 490 -13.19 -7.66 46.75
N PRO A 491 -13.15 -7.03 47.93
CA PRO A 491 -13.15 -5.56 48.00
C PRO A 491 -11.86 -4.99 47.40
N VAL A 492 -11.99 -4.11 46.41
CA VAL A 492 -10.90 -3.25 45.94
C VAL A 492 -10.52 -2.33 47.10
N PHE A 493 -9.33 -2.53 47.65
CA PHE A 493 -8.79 -1.65 48.69
C PHE A 493 -8.42 -0.30 48.05
N GLU A 494 -9.29 0.68 48.20
CA GLU A 494 -8.98 2.06 47.93
C GLU A 494 -8.15 2.59 49.12
N VAL A 495 -6.84 2.71 48.92
CA VAL A 495 -5.97 3.32 49.92
C VAL A 495 -6.31 4.82 49.93
N ALA A 496 -6.92 5.26 51.03
CA ALA A 496 -7.29 6.63 51.24
C ALA A 496 -6.10 7.56 51.01
N ALA A 497 -6.20 8.46 50.05
CA ALA A 497 -5.26 9.52 49.78
C ALA A 497 -5.44 10.61 50.84
N GLU A 498 -4.43 10.88 51.63
CA GLU A 498 -4.37 12.08 52.46
C GLU A 498 -4.43 13.34 51.51
N PRO A 499 -5.11 14.39 51.93
CA PRO A 499 -5.26 15.59 51.10
C PRO A 499 -3.97 16.42 51.14
N VAL A 500 -3.21 16.40 50.05
CA VAL A 500 -2.20 17.43 49.79
C VAL A 500 -2.91 18.71 49.37
N GLY A 501 -2.72 19.75 50.17
CA GLY A 501 -3.43 21.01 50.12
C GLY A 501 -3.32 21.82 48.84
N GLY A 502 -4.36 22.60 48.57
CA GLY A 502 -4.35 23.89 47.89
C GLY A 502 -4.50 23.80 46.36
N GLY A 503 -5.75 23.85 45.88
CA GLY A 503 -6.07 24.10 44.49
C GLY A 503 -7.56 23.93 44.19
N VAL A 504 -8.37 24.88 44.60
CA VAL A 504 -9.77 24.96 44.25
C VAL A 504 -9.90 25.21 42.75
N HIS A 505 -10.30 24.19 41.96
CA HIS A 505 -10.97 24.24 40.65
C HIS A 505 -10.76 22.92 39.87
N ALA A 506 -11.46 21.84 40.24
CA ALA A 506 -11.55 20.69 39.35
C ALA A 506 -12.73 19.74 39.59
N ALA A 507 -13.75 20.16 40.36
CA ALA A 507 -14.89 19.29 40.68
C ALA A 507 -15.97 19.18 39.59
N SER A 508 -15.89 19.92 38.46
CA SER A 508 -16.95 19.96 37.45
C SER A 508 -16.57 19.44 36.05
N ALA A 509 -15.29 19.15 35.79
CA ALA A 509 -14.86 18.65 34.48
C ALA A 509 -14.99 17.11 34.38
N PRO A 510 -15.54 16.57 33.27
CA PRO A 510 -15.65 15.13 33.09
C PRO A 510 -14.25 14.50 33.06
N PRO A 511 -14.07 13.26 33.56
CA PRO A 511 -12.80 12.57 33.51
C PRO A 511 -12.31 12.43 32.07
N ALA A 512 -10.99 12.51 31.87
CA ALA A 512 -10.38 12.36 30.55
C ALA A 512 -10.56 10.94 30.00
N LEU A 513 -10.46 9.93 30.87
CA LEU A 513 -10.79 8.54 30.57
C LEU A 513 -11.54 7.92 31.77
N ARG A 514 -12.64 7.25 31.49
CA ARG A 514 -13.41 6.48 32.48
C ARG A 514 -13.74 5.11 31.92
N MET A 515 -13.43 4.10 32.66
CA MET A 515 -13.83 2.71 32.45
C MET A 515 -14.69 2.28 33.62
N ALA A 516 -15.84 1.66 33.37
CA ALA A 516 -16.78 1.20 34.37
C ALA A 516 -17.16 -0.26 34.09
N ASP A 517 -16.81 -1.16 35.02
CA ASP A 517 -17.06 -2.61 34.97
C ASP A 517 -16.65 -3.23 33.63
N VAL A 518 -15.47 -2.85 33.10
CA VAL A 518 -15.04 -3.28 31.77
C VAL A 518 -14.45 -4.68 31.82
N SER A 519 -15.09 -5.60 31.08
CA SER A 519 -14.63 -6.98 30.95
C SER A 519 -14.42 -7.33 29.48
N LYS A 520 -13.43 -8.20 29.21
CA LYS A 520 -13.12 -8.71 27.88
C LYS A 520 -12.79 -10.19 27.91
N SER A 521 -13.56 -10.97 27.13
CA SER A 521 -13.28 -12.38 26.90
C SER A 521 -13.04 -12.63 25.42
N PHE A 522 -12.19 -13.62 25.11
CA PHE A 522 -11.98 -14.19 23.77
C PHE A 522 -12.48 -15.62 23.77
N GLY A 523 -13.63 -15.85 23.14
CA GLY A 523 -14.36 -17.11 23.31
C GLY A 523 -14.73 -17.30 24.77
N ALA A 524 -14.36 -18.44 25.36
CA ALA A 524 -14.58 -18.76 26.76
C ALA A 524 -13.52 -18.18 27.72
N THR A 525 -12.38 -17.69 27.22
CA THR A 525 -11.27 -17.24 28.06
C THR A 525 -11.44 -15.76 28.46
N PRO A 526 -11.64 -15.42 29.74
CA PRO A 526 -11.62 -14.08 30.25
C PRO A 526 -10.19 -13.55 30.28
N VAL A 527 -9.97 -12.33 29.76
CA VAL A 527 -8.66 -11.65 29.75
C VAL A 527 -8.68 -10.40 30.62
N LEU A 528 -9.82 -9.72 30.71
CA LEU A 528 -10.04 -8.59 31.61
C LEU A 528 -11.38 -8.79 32.30
N VAL A 529 -11.40 -8.55 33.61
CA VAL A 529 -12.57 -8.75 34.46
C VAL A 529 -12.82 -7.53 35.34
N GLY A 530 -13.98 -6.89 35.19
CA GLY A 530 -14.46 -5.84 36.06
C GLY A 530 -13.50 -4.65 36.24
N ILE A 531 -12.92 -4.14 35.15
CA ILE A 531 -11.96 -3.03 35.25
C ILE A 531 -12.68 -1.71 35.48
N ASP A 532 -12.41 -1.09 36.63
CA ASP A 532 -12.81 0.26 37.00
C ASP A 532 -11.59 1.18 37.04
N LEU A 533 -11.48 2.10 36.09
CA LEU A 533 -10.33 3.01 35.97
C LEU A 533 -10.83 4.42 35.61
N THR A 534 -10.39 5.40 36.39
CA THR A 534 -10.70 6.82 36.13
C THR A 534 -9.39 7.62 36.11
N ILE A 535 -9.15 8.32 34.98
CA ILE A 535 -7.99 9.21 34.78
C ILE A 535 -8.50 10.64 34.64
N ARG A 536 -7.95 11.55 35.42
CA ARG A 536 -8.33 12.98 35.42
C ARG A 536 -7.68 13.74 34.26
N PRO A 537 -8.27 14.86 33.81
CA PRO A 537 -7.61 15.73 32.85
C PRO A 537 -6.24 16.23 33.36
N GLY A 538 -5.19 16.09 32.53
CA GLY A 538 -3.83 16.49 32.87
C GLY A 538 -3.05 15.47 33.69
N GLU A 539 -3.65 14.38 34.16
CA GLU A 539 -2.99 13.31 34.95
C GLU A 539 -2.05 12.46 34.09
N ARG A 540 -0.87 12.17 34.62
CA ARG A 540 0.08 11.18 34.07
C ARG A 540 -0.11 9.89 34.84
N HIS A 541 -0.75 8.92 34.21
CA HIS A 541 -1.08 7.64 34.76
C HIS A 541 -0.22 6.54 34.15
N ALA A 542 0.37 5.67 34.99
CA ALA A 542 1.07 4.48 34.51
C ALA A 542 0.25 3.23 34.81
N LEU A 543 0.26 2.28 33.87
CA LEU A 543 -0.29 0.94 34.04
C LEU A 543 0.83 -0.07 34.02
N ILE A 544 1.04 -0.75 35.13
CA ILE A 544 2.06 -1.79 35.29
C ILE A 544 1.41 -3.15 35.50
N GLY A 545 2.17 -4.22 35.36
CA GLY A 545 1.69 -5.60 35.55
C GLY A 545 2.59 -6.59 34.85
N PRO A 546 2.56 -7.88 35.28
CA PRO A 546 3.33 -8.94 34.62
C PRO A 546 2.94 -9.16 33.17
N ASN A 547 3.76 -9.92 32.43
CA ASN A 547 3.44 -10.31 31.07
C ASN A 547 2.18 -11.18 31.06
N GLY A 548 1.29 -10.96 30.09
CA GLY A 548 0.00 -11.66 30.01
C GLY A 548 -1.10 -11.09 30.93
N ALA A 549 -0.85 -10.08 31.75
CA ALA A 549 -1.86 -9.49 32.64
C ALA A 549 -3.05 -8.80 31.92
N GLY A 550 -2.99 -8.61 30.61
CA GLY A 550 -4.07 -7.97 29.84
C GLY A 550 -3.82 -6.49 29.46
N LYS A 551 -2.64 -5.91 29.76
CA LYS A 551 -2.30 -4.50 29.51
C LYS A 551 -2.55 -4.06 28.05
N SER A 552 -2.04 -4.81 27.08
CA SER A 552 -2.22 -4.49 25.66
C SER A 552 -3.67 -4.67 25.21
N THR A 553 -4.41 -5.61 25.82
CA THR A 553 -5.86 -5.77 25.59
C THR A 553 -6.62 -4.53 26.06
N LEU A 554 -6.28 -4.01 27.26
CA LEU A 554 -6.86 -2.78 27.79
C LEU A 554 -6.60 -1.58 26.85
N PHE A 555 -5.39 -1.41 26.35
CA PHE A 555 -5.05 -0.36 25.37
C PHE A 555 -5.81 -0.50 24.07
N ASN A 556 -6.02 -1.73 23.60
CA ASN A 556 -6.79 -1.99 22.38
C ASN A 556 -8.28 -1.67 22.57
N LEU A 557 -8.83 -1.86 23.78
CA LEU A 557 -10.20 -1.46 24.12
C LEU A 557 -10.32 0.07 24.14
N ILE A 558 -9.43 0.79 24.81
CA ILE A 558 -9.41 2.26 24.88
C ILE A 558 -9.23 2.86 23.48
N ALA A 559 -8.37 2.26 22.65
CA ALA A 559 -8.14 2.73 21.29
C ALA A 559 -9.26 2.37 20.28
N GLY A 560 -10.27 1.59 20.69
CA GLY A 560 -11.36 1.13 19.83
C GLY A 560 -10.94 0.07 18.80
N ALA A 561 -9.79 -0.57 18.99
CA ALA A 561 -9.34 -1.70 18.17
C ALA A 561 -10.09 -2.98 18.55
N LEU A 562 -10.51 -3.10 19.81
CA LEU A 562 -11.37 -4.15 20.35
C LEU A 562 -12.62 -3.51 20.98
N ALA A 563 -13.73 -4.24 20.99
CA ALA A 563 -14.92 -3.86 21.75
C ALA A 563 -14.95 -4.62 23.08
N PRO A 564 -15.36 -4.00 24.19
CA PRO A 564 -15.55 -4.70 25.45
C PRO A 564 -16.67 -5.75 25.32
N THR A 565 -16.57 -6.82 26.10
CA THR A 565 -17.63 -7.84 26.23
C THR A 565 -18.72 -7.31 27.15
N ARG A 566 -18.34 -6.63 28.26
CA ARG A 566 -19.22 -6.00 29.25
C ARG A 566 -18.60 -4.67 29.68
N GLY A 567 -19.42 -3.80 30.24
CA GLY A 567 -19.00 -2.50 30.76
C GLY A 567 -18.94 -1.38 29.74
N ARG A 568 -18.50 -0.19 30.16
CA ARG A 568 -18.52 1.04 29.37
C ARG A 568 -17.15 1.74 29.45
N ILE A 569 -16.75 2.34 28.34
CA ILE A 569 -15.54 3.17 28.24
C ILE A 569 -15.95 4.54 27.72
N ALA A 570 -15.57 5.59 28.41
CA ALA A 570 -15.81 6.98 28.01
C ALA A 570 -14.50 7.76 27.91
N LEU A 571 -14.36 8.56 26.87
CA LEU A 571 -13.23 9.45 26.61
C LEU A 571 -13.73 10.91 26.56
N ASN A 572 -13.18 11.77 27.41
CA ASN A 572 -13.64 13.17 27.54
C ASN A 572 -15.17 13.27 27.70
N GLY A 573 -15.77 12.39 28.49
CA GLY A 573 -17.22 12.31 28.72
C GLY A 573 -18.03 11.66 27.59
N ILE A 574 -17.41 11.23 26.50
CA ILE A 574 -18.11 10.62 25.35
C ILE A 574 -17.91 9.11 25.38
N GLU A 575 -18.98 8.34 25.45
CA GLU A 575 -18.94 6.88 25.44
C GLU A 575 -18.40 6.37 24.09
N LEU A 576 -17.44 5.44 24.15
CA LEU A 576 -16.76 4.89 22.95
C LEU A 576 -17.63 3.85 22.22
N GLY A 577 -18.38 3.04 22.96
CA GLY A 577 -19.19 1.97 22.40
C GLY A 577 -18.37 1.04 21.46
N ARG A 578 -18.90 0.80 20.24
CA ARG A 578 -18.21 0.03 19.18
C ARG A 578 -17.53 0.91 18.14
N ARG A 579 -17.05 2.09 18.53
CA ARG A 579 -16.37 3.01 17.60
C ARG A 579 -15.05 2.42 17.12
N ARG A 580 -14.80 2.61 15.83
CA ARG A 580 -13.54 2.19 15.21
C ARG A 580 -12.37 3.11 15.63
N PRO A 581 -11.09 2.68 15.56
CA PRO A 581 -9.93 3.46 16.01
C PRO A 581 -9.86 4.88 15.45
N HIS A 582 -10.15 5.06 14.17
CA HIS A 582 -10.14 6.40 13.56
C HIS A 582 -11.23 7.35 14.12
N ALA A 583 -12.33 6.79 14.60
CA ALA A 583 -13.38 7.58 15.23
C ALA A 583 -13.00 7.95 16.66
N VAL A 584 -12.37 7.03 17.41
CA VAL A 584 -11.84 7.27 18.75
C VAL A 584 -10.72 8.31 18.72
N ALA A 585 -9.78 8.21 17.78
CA ALA A 585 -8.72 9.20 17.60
C ALA A 585 -9.27 10.61 17.36
N ARG A 586 -10.41 10.73 16.67
CA ARG A 586 -11.08 12.03 16.45
C ARG A 586 -11.72 12.63 17.71
N LEU A 587 -11.93 11.84 18.75
CA LEU A 587 -12.39 12.33 20.06
C LEU A 587 -11.24 12.90 20.90
N GLY A 588 -10.00 12.86 20.38
CA GLY A 588 -8.84 13.45 21.03
C GLY A 588 -7.89 12.41 21.66
N LEU A 589 -7.92 11.16 21.22
CA LEU A 589 -6.99 10.13 21.63
C LEU A 589 -5.83 10.02 20.63
N ALA A 590 -4.57 10.02 21.11
CA ALA A 590 -3.40 9.63 20.36
C ALA A 590 -2.80 8.37 20.97
N ARG A 591 -2.37 7.42 20.12
CA ARG A 591 -1.72 6.18 20.56
C ARG A 591 -0.36 6.02 19.89
N SER A 592 0.67 5.71 20.66
CA SER A 592 1.90 5.11 20.15
C SER A 592 1.76 3.58 20.15
N PHE A 593 2.59 2.89 19.37
CA PHE A 593 2.60 1.44 19.29
C PHE A 593 3.88 0.90 19.89
N GLN A 594 3.85 -0.33 20.42
CA GLN A 594 5.00 -1.01 20.98
C GLN A 594 6.16 -1.09 19.96
N GLN A 595 5.89 -1.48 18.73
CA GLN A 595 6.85 -1.35 17.63
C GLN A 595 6.74 0.03 17.00
N THR A 596 7.90 0.61 16.61
CA THR A 596 7.96 1.92 15.96
C THR A 596 7.10 1.92 14.69
N SER A 597 6.12 2.82 14.65
CA SER A 597 5.06 2.81 13.65
C SER A 597 5.05 4.12 12.87
N VAL A 598 6.09 4.34 12.05
CA VAL A 598 6.23 5.50 11.18
C VAL A 598 5.99 5.14 9.72
N PHE A 599 5.73 6.15 8.88
CA PHE A 599 5.62 5.96 7.43
C PHE A 599 7.02 6.02 6.82
N ALA A 600 7.65 4.86 6.69
CA ALA A 600 9.07 4.72 6.38
C ALA A 600 9.49 5.33 5.04
N ARG A 601 8.60 5.31 4.04
CA ARG A 601 8.84 5.84 2.69
C ARG A 601 8.51 7.33 2.54
N MET A 602 8.04 7.97 3.61
CA MET A 602 7.75 9.41 3.65
C MET A 602 8.85 10.15 4.39
N SER A 603 9.01 11.46 4.10
CA SER A 603 9.91 12.30 4.88
C SER A 603 9.42 12.44 6.31
N VAL A 604 10.33 12.80 7.24
CA VAL A 604 9.97 13.14 8.63
C VAL A 604 8.88 14.19 8.66
N TYR A 605 9.01 15.22 7.83
CA TYR A 605 8.04 16.31 7.77
C TYR A 605 6.68 15.88 7.23
N ASP A 606 6.64 15.08 6.17
CA ASP A 606 5.36 14.59 5.64
C ASP A 606 4.67 13.60 6.60
N ASN A 607 5.43 12.83 7.39
CA ASN A 607 4.89 12.05 8.50
C ASN A 607 4.11 12.95 9.46
N LEU A 608 4.73 14.02 9.97
CA LEU A 608 4.10 14.95 10.90
C LEU A 608 2.90 15.69 10.28
N ARG A 609 2.98 16.07 9.01
CA ARG A 609 1.85 16.66 8.27
C ARG A 609 0.65 15.73 8.16
N CYS A 610 0.88 14.41 7.97
CA CYS A 610 -0.20 13.42 7.96
C CYS A 610 -0.92 13.37 9.32
N ALA A 611 -0.19 13.41 10.42
CA ALA A 611 -0.75 13.43 11.75
C ALA A 611 -1.54 14.73 12.03
N ALA A 612 -1.01 15.88 11.60
CA ALA A 612 -1.63 17.20 11.80
C ALA A 612 -2.93 17.40 10.99
N LEU A 613 -3.23 16.56 9.99
CA LEU A 613 -4.45 16.67 9.19
C LEU A 613 -5.74 16.58 10.03
N HIS A 614 -5.71 15.88 11.14
CA HIS A 614 -6.88 15.64 11.99
C HIS A 614 -6.88 16.43 13.30
N ALA A 615 -5.89 17.30 13.51
CA ALA A 615 -5.92 18.21 14.67
C ALA A 615 -7.24 19.00 14.71
N PRO A 616 -7.85 19.17 15.90
CA PRO A 616 -9.20 19.76 16.04
C PRO A 616 -9.36 21.13 15.37
N ARG A 617 -8.30 21.96 15.39
CA ARG A 617 -8.27 23.28 14.74
C ARG A 617 -8.17 23.19 13.20
N ALA A 618 -7.46 22.17 12.66
CA ALA A 618 -7.37 21.94 11.24
C ALA A 618 -8.67 21.38 10.66
N ARG A 619 -9.39 20.54 11.43
CA ARG A 619 -10.65 19.89 11.03
C ARG A 619 -11.79 20.86 10.74
N ARG A 620 -11.95 21.95 11.53
CA ARG A 620 -12.95 23.00 11.27
C ARG A 620 -12.70 23.75 9.96
N ARG A 621 -11.43 23.83 9.50
CA ARG A 621 -10.99 24.56 8.29
C ARG A 621 -10.66 23.64 7.09
N TRP A 622 -10.87 22.32 7.20
CA TRP A 622 -10.45 21.32 6.20
C TRP A 622 -11.05 21.53 4.80
N ARG A 623 -12.15 22.23 4.69
CA ARG A 623 -12.83 22.45 3.42
C ARG A 623 -12.36 23.68 2.63
N ARG A 624 -11.51 24.57 3.17
CA ARG A 624 -11.25 25.88 2.53
C ARG A 624 -9.79 26.35 2.65
N GLY A 625 -9.01 26.22 1.54
CA GLY A 625 -7.97 27.15 1.15
C GLY A 625 -6.61 27.12 1.88
N PRO A 626 -5.76 28.10 1.57
CA PRO A 626 -4.36 28.19 2.01
C PRO A 626 -4.19 28.25 3.54
N ALA A 627 -5.15 28.84 4.26
CA ALA A 627 -5.10 28.98 5.71
C ALA A 627 -5.12 27.62 6.46
N ALA A 628 -5.80 26.60 5.89
CA ALA A 628 -5.80 25.27 6.47
C ALA A 628 -4.46 24.53 6.22
N ALA A 629 -3.83 24.77 5.07
CA ALA A 629 -2.50 24.23 4.79
C ALA A 629 -1.47 24.83 5.77
N ALA A 630 -1.48 26.16 5.98
CA ALA A 630 -0.62 26.83 6.91
C ALA A 630 -0.79 26.37 8.38
N ALA A 631 -2.02 26.01 8.78
CA ALA A 631 -2.27 25.45 10.12
C ALA A 631 -1.64 24.07 10.31
N ILE A 632 -1.73 23.20 9.29
CA ILE A 632 -1.12 21.89 9.27
C ILE A 632 0.42 22.02 9.31
N ASP A 633 0.96 22.93 8.49
CA ASP A 633 2.40 23.16 8.43
C ASP A 633 2.92 23.69 9.77
N ARG A 634 2.24 24.64 10.41
CA ARG A 634 2.59 25.11 11.76
C ARG A 634 2.55 24.01 12.82
N ALA A 635 1.55 23.13 12.78
CA ALA A 635 1.49 22.01 13.73
C ALA A 635 2.60 20.99 13.51
N ALA A 636 2.95 20.73 12.24
CA ALA A 636 4.06 19.86 11.88
C ALA A 636 5.41 20.46 12.28
N ASP A 637 5.62 21.78 12.04
CA ASP A 637 6.85 22.50 12.42
C ASP A 637 7.02 22.54 13.96
N ALA A 638 5.94 22.78 14.71
CA ALA A 638 5.97 22.76 16.17
C ALA A 638 6.32 21.37 16.72
N ALA A 639 5.71 20.32 16.16
CA ALA A 639 6.04 18.94 16.55
C ALA A 639 7.49 18.58 16.18
N LEU A 640 7.95 18.96 14.99
CA LEU A 640 9.32 18.73 14.54
C LEU A 640 10.35 19.37 15.47
N ALA A 641 10.10 20.61 15.90
CA ALA A 641 10.95 21.31 16.86
C ALA A 641 10.94 20.61 18.22
N SER A 642 9.74 20.20 18.72
CA SER A 642 9.60 19.54 20.02
C SER A 642 10.36 18.22 20.12
N ILE A 643 10.46 17.46 19.01
CA ILE A 643 11.17 16.17 19.00
C ILE A 643 12.65 16.27 18.60
N GLY A 644 13.15 17.48 18.31
CA GLY A 644 14.57 17.71 18.01
C GLY A 644 15.04 17.15 16.65
N LEU A 645 14.14 16.90 15.69
CA LEU A 645 14.47 16.34 14.38
C LEU A 645 14.54 17.37 13.25
N ALA A 646 14.71 18.64 13.55
CA ALA A 646 14.72 19.73 12.55
C ALA A 646 15.78 19.53 11.45
N ALA A 647 16.96 19.01 11.79
CA ALA A 647 18.03 18.70 10.84
C ALA A 647 17.66 17.55 9.86
N HIS A 648 16.70 16.69 10.23
CA HIS A 648 16.29 15.53 9.46
C HIS A 648 14.93 15.76 8.76
N ARG A 649 14.46 16.99 8.65
CA ARG A 649 13.15 17.37 8.11
C ARG A 649 12.76 16.62 6.84
N ASP A 650 13.67 16.60 5.86
CA ASP A 650 13.45 16.05 4.53
C ASP A 650 14.00 14.61 4.37
N ALA A 651 14.62 14.06 5.42
CA ALA A 651 15.10 12.69 5.42
C ALA A 651 13.92 11.70 5.41
N LEU A 652 14.09 10.54 4.78
CA LEU A 652 13.11 9.47 4.83
C LEU A 652 13.05 8.91 6.25
N ALA A 653 11.84 8.70 6.79
CA ALA A 653 11.67 8.17 8.14
C ALA A 653 12.31 6.78 8.32
N GLY A 654 12.32 5.96 7.26
CA GLY A 654 12.98 4.65 7.27
C GLY A 654 14.52 4.71 7.34
N SER A 655 15.16 5.86 7.04
CA SER A 655 16.61 6.03 7.15
C SER A 655 17.09 6.55 8.52
N LEU A 656 16.16 6.86 9.41
CA LEU A 656 16.46 7.34 10.76
C LEU A 656 16.94 6.18 11.65
N SER A 657 17.77 6.50 12.67
CA SER A 657 18.08 5.55 13.73
C SER A 657 16.82 5.18 14.53
N TYR A 658 16.84 4.05 15.24
CA TYR A 658 15.71 3.59 16.04
C TYR A 658 15.22 4.65 17.05
N ALA A 659 16.13 5.31 17.75
CA ALA A 659 15.80 6.37 18.70
C ALA A 659 15.15 7.58 18.00
N GLN A 660 15.61 7.96 16.81
CA GLN A 660 15.01 9.04 16.02
C GLN A 660 13.63 8.66 15.48
N GLN A 661 13.44 7.40 15.07
CA GLN A 661 12.11 6.90 14.66
C GLN A 661 11.14 6.91 15.84
N ARG A 662 11.61 6.57 17.05
CA ARG A 662 10.80 6.63 18.28
C ARG A 662 10.42 8.08 18.63
N ALA A 663 11.38 9.01 18.52
CA ALA A 663 11.08 10.43 18.66
C ALA A 663 10.04 10.91 17.64
N LEU A 664 10.15 10.45 16.38
CA LEU A 664 9.15 10.74 15.36
C LEU A 664 7.77 10.15 15.70
N ASP A 665 7.71 8.95 16.29
CA ASP A 665 6.44 8.33 16.73
C ASP A 665 5.74 9.19 17.81
N VAL A 666 6.51 9.70 18.78
CA VAL A 666 6.03 10.70 19.76
C VAL A 666 5.56 11.98 19.04
N GLY A 667 6.33 12.47 18.08
CA GLY A 667 6.00 13.65 17.28
C GLY A 667 4.68 13.49 16.50
N LEU A 668 4.40 12.31 15.96
CA LEU A 668 3.12 12.00 15.31
C LEU A 668 1.95 12.11 16.28
N ALA A 669 2.11 11.62 17.50
CA ALA A 669 1.09 11.75 18.53
C ALA A 669 0.84 13.23 18.87
N LEU A 670 1.89 14.03 19.05
CA LEU A 670 1.79 15.47 19.33
C LEU A 670 1.12 16.26 18.20
N ALA A 671 1.55 16.00 16.95
CA ALA A 671 1.03 16.71 15.78
C ALA A 671 -0.48 16.45 15.57
N SER A 672 -1.02 15.34 16.09
CA SER A 672 -2.46 15.03 16.03
C SER A 672 -3.33 16.02 16.84
N GLY A 673 -2.73 16.73 17.81
CA GLY A 673 -3.43 17.67 18.69
C GLY A 673 -4.37 16.99 19.68
N ALA A 674 -4.09 15.75 20.05
CA ALA A 674 -4.88 14.98 21.03
C ALA A 674 -4.80 15.59 22.44
N SER A 675 -5.82 15.31 23.27
CA SER A 675 -5.87 15.65 24.68
C SER A 675 -5.42 14.50 25.59
N VAL A 676 -5.58 13.26 25.12
CA VAL A 676 -5.22 12.02 25.84
C VAL A 676 -4.21 11.23 24.99
N PHE A 677 -3.13 10.81 25.62
CA PHE A 677 -2.04 10.06 24.99
C PHE A 677 -1.91 8.67 25.60
N LEU A 678 -1.82 7.65 24.75
CA LEU A 678 -1.51 6.27 25.12
C LEU A 678 -0.10 5.92 24.63
N PHE A 679 0.81 5.63 25.53
CA PHE A 679 2.16 5.15 25.23
C PHE A 679 2.32 3.69 25.65
N ASP A 680 2.62 2.83 24.69
CA ASP A 680 2.78 1.38 24.88
C ASP A 680 4.27 1.05 24.81
N GLU A 681 4.91 0.86 25.98
CA GLU A 681 6.33 0.57 26.16
C GLU A 681 7.26 1.49 25.33
N PRO A 682 7.21 2.82 25.53
CA PRO A 682 7.95 3.76 24.69
C PRO A 682 9.47 3.62 24.80
N THR A 683 9.99 2.94 25.84
CA THR A 683 11.43 2.75 26.07
C THR A 683 11.94 1.35 25.71
N ALA A 684 11.07 0.46 25.21
CA ALA A 684 11.44 -0.91 24.88
C ALA A 684 12.61 -0.98 23.87
N GLY A 685 13.62 -1.80 24.16
CA GLY A 685 14.78 -1.99 23.29
C GLY A 685 15.82 -0.85 23.32
N MET A 686 15.72 0.10 24.27
CA MET A 686 16.64 1.22 24.43
C MET A 686 17.67 0.99 25.55
N SER A 687 18.84 1.63 25.43
CA SER A 687 19.75 1.75 26.56
C SER A 687 19.13 2.65 27.65
N ARG A 688 19.58 2.51 28.91
CA ARG A 688 19.08 3.32 30.05
C ARG A 688 19.15 4.83 29.76
N GLU A 689 20.22 5.29 29.12
CA GLU A 689 20.38 6.71 28.77
C GLU A 689 19.38 7.14 27.69
N GLN A 690 19.16 6.32 26.68
CA GLN A 690 18.15 6.59 25.64
C GLN A 690 16.74 6.57 26.20
N ALA A 691 16.43 5.62 27.10
CA ALA A 691 15.15 5.54 27.79
C ALA A 691 14.87 6.81 28.61
N ARG A 692 15.85 7.28 29.41
CA ARG A 692 15.74 8.55 30.16
C ARG A 692 15.44 9.74 29.23
N ARG A 693 16.18 9.86 28.13
CA ARG A 693 15.96 10.94 27.15
C ARG A 693 14.58 10.87 26.51
N THR A 694 14.08 9.66 26.24
CA THR A 694 12.75 9.46 25.66
C THR A 694 11.64 9.81 26.64
N ILE A 695 11.74 9.38 27.89
CA ILE A 695 10.80 9.74 28.96
C ILE A 695 10.78 11.26 29.19
N GLU A 696 11.95 11.89 29.24
CA GLU A 696 12.04 13.35 29.39
C GLU A 696 11.47 14.10 28.18
N LEU A 697 11.65 13.57 26.97
CA LEU A 697 11.00 14.08 25.76
C LEU A 697 9.49 14.00 25.89
N ILE A 698 8.94 12.83 26.26
CA ILE A 698 7.50 12.61 26.47
C ILE A 698 6.98 13.57 27.52
N ARG A 699 7.67 13.68 28.67
CA ARG A 699 7.31 14.55 29.79
C ARG A 699 7.16 16.00 29.36
N ARG A 700 8.14 16.54 28.65
CA ARG A 700 8.13 17.93 28.16
C ARG A 700 7.06 18.14 27.09
N ALA A 701 6.96 17.21 26.17
CA ALA A 701 6.08 17.30 25.02
C ALA A 701 4.59 17.14 25.38
N THR A 702 4.29 16.45 26.47
CA THR A 702 2.92 16.21 26.98
C THR A 702 2.57 17.05 28.22
N ALA A 703 3.31 18.12 28.51
CA ALA A 703 3.02 19.00 29.62
C ALA A 703 1.57 19.52 29.58
N GLY A 704 0.81 19.36 30.69
CA GLY A 704 -0.61 19.73 30.78
C GLY A 704 -1.56 18.84 29.97
N LYS A 705 -1.12 17.70 29.47
CA LYS A 705 -1.95 16.70 28.78
C LYS A 705 -2.15 15.47 29.63
N THR A 706 -3.22 14.72 29.38
CA THR A 706 -3.46 13.43 30.02
C THR A 706 -2.65 12.36 29.31
N VAL A 707 -1.93 11.56 30.09
CA VAL A 707 -1.11 10.46 29.58
C VAL A 707 -1.45 9.17 30.32
N LEU A 708 -1.68 8.09 29.56
CA LEU A 708 -1.67 6.72 30.09
C LEU A 708 -0.51 5.97 29.42
N MET A 709 0.40 5.46 30.25
CA MET A 709 1.62 4.79 29.79
C MET A 709 1.69 3.36 30.35
N ILE A 710 2.02 2.40 29.51
CA ILE A 710 2.47 1.07 29.94
C ILE A 710 3.99 1.08 29.88
N GLU A 711 4.65 0.67 30.95
CA GLU A 711 6.10 0.50 31.04
C GLU A 711 6.47 -0.64 31.99
N HIS A 712 7.64 -1.22 31.75
CA HIS A 712 8.22 -2.27 32.61
C HIS A 712 9.37 -1.75 33.45
N ASP A 713 10.00 -0.65 33.07
CA ASP A 713 11.05 0.01 33.84
C ASP A 713 10.45 0.81 35.00
N MET A 714 10.59 0.29 36.22
CA MET A 714 10.03 0.92 37.40
C MET A 714 10.61 2.30 37.69
N ASP A 715 11.89 2.53 37.40
CA ASP A 715 12.52 3.83 37.59
C ASP A 715 11.89 4.88 36.63
N ALA A 716 11.62 4.46 35.39
CA ALA A 716 10.94 5.28 34.43
C ALA A 716 9.49 5.59 34.86
N VAL A 717 8.74 4.58 35.32
CA VAL A 717 7.36 4.71 35.80
C VAL A 717 7.27 5.67 36.97
N PHE A 718 8.05 5.43 38.03
CA PHE A 718 7.97 6.21 39.27
C PHE A 718 8.50 7.64 39.12
N GLY A 719 9.42 7.87 38.20
CA GLY A 719 9.89 9.22 37.83
C GLY A 719 8.93 10.02 36.94
N PHE A 720 7.97 9.35 36.28
CA PHE A 720 7.08 9.97 35.31
C PHE A 720 5.65 10.16 35.82
N ALA A 721 5.08 9.15 36.46
CA ALA A 721 3.65 9.05 36.73
C ALA A 721 3.23 9.79 38.03
N ASP A 722 2.07 10.44 38.00
CA ASP A 722 1.39 10.99 39.18
C ASP A 722 0.61 9.90 39.93
N ARG A 723 0.04 8.93 39.18
CA ARG A 723 -0.64 7.74 39.74
C ARG A 723 -0.27 6.50 38.92
N VAL A 724 -0.29 5.36 39.61
CA VAL A 724 0.04 4.06 39.03
C VAL A 724 -1.08 3.08 39.34
N SER A 725 -1.52 2.32 38.34
CA SER A 725 -2.43 1.17 38.50
C SER A 725 -1.68 -0.13 38.21
N VAL A 726 -1.97 -1.15 38.98
CA VAL A 726 -1.36 -2.48 38.87
C VAL A 726 -2.39 -3.48 38.38
N LEU A 727 -2.14 -4.05 37.17
CA LEU A 727 -2.98 -5.06 36.55
C LEU A 727 -2.35 -6.43 36.71
N VAL A 728 -3.08 -7.38 37.31
CA VAL A 728 -2.64 -8.77 37.51
C VAL A 728 -3.78 -9.70 37.10
N ARG A 729 -3.49 -10.68 36.24
CA ARG A 729 -4.47 -11.69 35.77
C ARG A 729 -5.81 -11.11 35.29
N GLY A 730 -5.76 -9.93 34.66
CA GLY A 730 -6.96 -9.26 34.12
C GLY A 730 -7.75 -8.40 35.10
N GLU A 731 -7.29 -8.22 36.37
CA GLU A 731 -7.94 -7.41 37.38
C GLU A 731 -7.02 -6.28 37.87
N LEU A 732 -7.60 -5.13 38.26
CA LEU A 732 -6.85 -4.05 38.92
C LEU A 732 -6.70 -4.34 40.41
N VAL A 733 -5.49 -4.66 40.82
CA VAL A 733 -5.17 -5.03 42.21
C VAL A 733 -4.98 -3.80 43.10
N ALA A 734 -4.36 -2.75 42.56
CA ALA A 734 -4.09 -1.52 43.29
C ALA A 734 -4.02 -0.31 42.37
N THR A 735 -4.43 0.86 42.87
CA THR A 735 -4.27 2.16 42.21
C THR A 735 -3.90 3.19 43.28
N GLY A 736 -2.79 3.94 43.07
CA GLY A 736 -2.32 4.90 44.04
C GLY A 736 -1.16 5.76 43.56
N SER A 737 -0.57 6.56 44.46
CA SER A 737 0.67 7.27 44.17
C SER A 737 1.84 6.29 44.02
N PRO A 738 2.92 6.66 43.32
CA PRO A 738 4.12 5.83 43.19
C PRO A 738 4.66 5.31 44.54
N ALA A 739 4.62 6.14 45.59
CA ALA A 739 5.05 5.76 46.94
C ALA A 739 4.10 4.72 47.58
N ALA A 740 2.77 4.90 47.43
CA ALA A 740 1.78 3.97 47.96
C ALA A 740 1.87 2.60 47.25
N ILE A 741 2.12 2.56 45.96
CA ILE A 741 2.26 1.32 45.17
C ILE A 741 3.54 0.58 45.59
N ARG A 742 4.65 1.27 45.84
CA ARG A 742 5.90 0.65 46.36
C ARG A 742 5.70 0.00 47.74
N ALA A 743 4.90 0.62 48.57
CA ALA A 743 4.64 0.13 49.96
C ALA A 743 3.61 -1.01 49.99
N ASN A 744 2.84 -1.22 48.93
CA ASN A 744 1.72 -2.18 48.91
C ASN A 744 2.22 -3.64 48.90
N ALA A 745 1.84 -4.41 49.93
CA ALA A 745 2.25 -5.81 50.08
C ALA A 745 1.71 -6.73 48.99
N ALA A 746 0.47 -6.48 48.50
CA ALA A 746 -0.14 -7.27 47.44
C ALA A 746 0.59 -7.04 46.09
N VAL A 747 1.01 -5.81 45.81
CA VAL A 747 1.81 -5.48 44.65
C VAL A 747 3.18 -6.15 44.72
N ARG A 748 3.84 -6.08 45.86
CA ARG A 748 5.10 -6.79 46.09
C ARG A 748 4.97 -8.29 45.87
N ALA A 749 3.95 -8.92 46.45
CA ALA A 749 3.72 -10.35 46.29
C ALA A 749 3.45 -10.74 44.80
N ALA A 750 2.70 -9.93 44.07
CA ALA A 750 2.39 -10.17 42.68
C ALA A 750 3.59 -9.99 41.72
N TYR A 751 4.55 -9.13 42.10
CA TYR A 751 5.78 -8.88 41.32
C TYR A 751 6.98 -9.66 41.88
N LEU A 752 7.01 -9.99 43.19
CA LEU A 752 8.13 -10.59 43.92
C LEU A 752 8.07 -12.11 43.99
N GLY A 753 7.02 -12.75 43.49
CA GLY A 753 7.06 -14.18 43.19
C GLY A 753 8.14 -14.56 42.17
N GLU A 754 8.70 -13.56 41.49
CA GLU A 754 9.81 -13.67 40.52
C GLU A 754 10.81 -12.53 40.79
N ALA A 755 11.76 -12.80 41.73
CA ALA A 755 13.03 -12.09 41.94
C ALA A 755 13.05 -10.54 41.80
N PHE A 756 13.14 -9.85 42.93
CA PHE A 756 13.87 -8.58 43.05
C PHE A 756 15.32 -8.86 43.38
#